data_1b50daf3ab2f4716bcf89514e40a9db6
#
_entry.id   1b50daf3ab2f4716bcf89514e40a9db6
#
_cell.length_a   1.000
_cell.length_b   1.000
_cell.length_c   1.000
_cell.angle_alpha   90.00
_cell.angle_beta   90.00
_cell.angle_gamma   90.00
#
_symmetry.space_group_name_H-M   'P 1'
#
loop_
_entity.id
_entity.type
_entity.pdbx_description
1 polymer ?
#
loop_
_entity_poly.entity_id
_entity_poly.type
_entity_poly.pdbx_seq_one_letter_code
_entity_poly.pdbx_strand_id
1 'polypeptide(L)'
;MSEKRNLVRIFIASPSDVQKERNMVDTVVNELNTTIGDTYNVRLEAKKWENNTYPAIGAYPQDVINDQFGGYDLFVGIMKHKFGSPTPHADSGTEEEFNRAYDNYKSDGICKNLMLFFSQEHLSQNADFKQFQKVLNFKQKLPSKGILYREYENDSNFERIFRINLSTYIKDIYDRSSNEMGNEKGFISTCLTDEFNQYLNSSGNLFTHSSGLELSLEDIYVPLNLKILDKEAKTDKRTNIDELTRAIDAGGILYNIVGGECSGKTALCKYLFKRYFDQNLFPILLSGADINSNIRLDSIIRVVNDKIGKQYSSIPISATLEKSNNESFILIIDDFHIAAKGNDKYWKLLVSNIESLFYNIIIIGDFSLPNDELSAFPPFENFKKFHILEFGADLRNKLVEKWYEIGIDTSIESRNEMRKKTDYANQYIKTILGKNFIPAFPVYILGILQSLEGVKQSSENYSLHGFYYEHLINDALFHAVDNQKNIGFYRKFLTELCYIFFCKDRQHISIEEFDLFHRKYCKEHDVDNIGQTEVKSTLKKSKLLSFDFDVTVGHKYVYYFFVAKYLADNLDKKEIREIVKKLCKRIFKNEFANIIMFITHLSKSPMIINELVNNANDIFKEYEPNKLEDEIEDINNLILDIPNKVISDIDVDKERDNQLKLETELEEKQKEFDEDNTNYTYFSLDDDVTSIDLLAKMNLALKSIDLLGQIGIKYWGELEANNKLEIVSAAYNLGLRTLSFNLRFLLENKDEIIEHIKKLIIDKYIKDKCAEWDPVLNKDKVAISTSNFIINWSYLLSIAIIQRISFSVGDENLKPTFNKILEANPYNSYKLINTSIELNYPNIPYDMVKQYSIEMASNKMCHKILRDLVLSHMYRFDIDHTTRSKINSLNLKITIDNQRYIQESSNVKR
;
A
#
# COMPACT_ATOMS: atom_id res chain seq x y z
N MET A 1 -24.98 30.81 -28.04
CA MET A 1 -25.19 29.91 -29.19
C MET A 1 -25.17 28.51 -28.65
N SER A 2 -26.22 27.68 -28.86
CA SER A 2 -26.23 26.33 -28.37
C SER A 2 -25.21 25.52 -29.17
N GLU A 3 -24.13 25.10 -28.52
CA GLU A 3 -23.17 24.15 -29.11
C GLU A 3 -23.92 22.86 -29.47
N LYS A 4 -23.89 22.49 -30.74
CA LYS A 4 -24.45 21.22 -31.23
C LYS A 4 -23.51 20.12 -30.78
N ARG A 5 -23.88 19.38 -29.75
CA ARG A 5 -23.19 18.17 -29.34
C ARG A 5 -23.49 17.03 -30.31
N ASN A 6 -22.51 16.23 -30.63
CA ASN A 6 -22.68 15.01 -31.43
C ASN A 6 -23.46 13.98 -30.62
N LEU A 7 -24.66 13.62 -31.05
CA LEU A 7 -25.49 12.66 -30.37
C LEU A 7 -25.13 11.23 -30.81
N VAL A 8 -24.70 10.39 -29.85
CA VAL A 8 -24.47 8.96 -30.05
C VAL A 8 -25.59 8.16 -29.37
N ARG A 9 -26.40 7.52 -30.22
CA ARG A 9 -27.53 6.69 -29.78
C ARG A 9 -27.08 5.25 -29.60
N ILE A 10 -27.29 4.69 -28.42
CA ILE A 10 -26.89 3.35 -28.02
C ILE A 10 -28.14 2.48 -27.89
N PHE A 11 -28.27 1.48 -28.73
CA PHE A 11 -29.36 0.51 -28.65
C PHE A 11 -28.96 -0.67 -27.79
N ILE A 12 -29.78 -1.02 -26.76
CA ILE A 12 -29.49 -2.08 -25.80
C ILE A 12 -30.43 -3.26 -26.07
N ALA A 13 -29.83 -4.36 -26.55
CA ALA A 13 -30.50 -5.63 -26.82
C ALA A 13 -30.14 -6.64 -25.74
N SER A 14 -31.13 -7.21 -25.05
CA SER A 14 -30.87 -8.18 -24.02
C SER A 14 -32.13 -8.98 -23.63
N PRO A 15 -31.98 -10.26 -23.21
CA PRO A 15 -33.06 -11.03 -22.60
C PRO A 15 -33.44 -10.49 -21.22
N SER A 16 -34.49 -11.05 -20.62
CA SER A 16 -35.11 -10.57 -19.37
C SER A 16 -34.28 -10.86 -18.10
N ASP A 17 -33.22 -11.64 -18.19
CA ASP A 17 -32.41 -12.08 -17.05
C ASP A 17 -31.18 -11.17 -16.75
N VAL A 18 -31.02 -10.06 -17.47
CA VAL A 18 -29.91 -9.10 -17.32
C VAL A 18 -30.39 -7.68 -16.96
N GLN A 19 -31.43 -7.59 -16.12
CA GLN A 19 -32.01 -6.29 -15.75
C GLN A 19 -31.04 -5.41 -14.96
N LYS A 20 -30.17 -5.99 -14.16
CA LYS A 20 -29.17 -5.25 -13.39
C LYS A 20 -28.13 -4.60 -14.33
N GLU A 21 -27.59 -5.38 -15.25
CA GLU A 21 -26.65 -4.92 -16.25
C GLU A 21 -27.23 -3.80 -17.11
N ARG A 22 -28.50 -3.90 -17.45
CA ARG A 22 -29.24 -2.82 -18.16
C ARG A 22 -29.29 -1.52 -17.36
N ASN A 23 -29.52 -1.60 -16.05
CA ASN A 23 -29.52 -0.41 -15.18
C ASN A 23 -28.11 0.20 -15.05
N MET A 24 -27.07 -0.65 -15.01
CA MET A 24 -25.68 -0.19 -14.99
C MET A 24 -25.28 0.53 -16.28
N VAL A 25 -25.79 0.11 -17.43
CA VAL A 25 -25.60 0.85 -18.67
C VAL A 25 -26.08 2.30 -18.54
N ASP A 26 -27.28 2.53 -17.94
CA ASP A 26 -27.76 3.90 -17.73
C ASP A 26 -26.87 4.70 -16.80
N THR A 27 -26.38 4.06 -15.72
CA THR A 27 -25.47 4.69 -14.76
C THR A 27 -24.17 5.12 -15.46
N VAL A 28 -23.54 4.21 -16.23
CA VAL A 28 -22.31 4.49 -16.96
C VAL A 28 -22.52 5.56 -18.05
N VAL A 29 -23.62 5.49 -18.79
CA VAL A 29 -23.94 6.50 -19.82
C VAL A 29 -24.12 7.89 -19.21
N ASN A 30 -24.81 8.00 -18.07
CA ASN A 30 -24.97 9.26 -17.37
C ASN A 30 -23.63 9.78 -16.80
N GLU A 31 -22.81 8.91 -16.22
CA GLU A 31 -21.47 9.24 -15.73
C GLU A 31 -20.58 9.75 -16.88
N LEU A 32 -20.54 9.03 -18.01
CA LEU A 32 -19.70 9.41 -19.14
C LEU A 32 -20.19 10.71 -19.82
N ASN A 33 -21.48 10.98 -19.81
CA ASN A 33 -22.01 12.27 -20.25
C ASN A 33 -21.53 13.45 -19.40
N THR A 34 -21.30 13.23 -18.09
CA THR A 34 -20.83 14.27 -17.18
C THR A 34 -19.31 14.36 -17.10
N THR A 35 -18.58 13.29 -17.42
CA THR A 35 -17.12 13.24 -17.31
C THR A 35 -16.39 13.50 -18.62
N ILE A 36 -16.72 12.75 -19.66
CA ILE A 36 -16.04 12.83 -20.95
C ILE A 36 -16.91 13.41 -22.08
N GLY A 37 -18.24 13.43 -21.88
CA GLY A 37 -19.17 13.95 -22.89
C GLY A 37 -18.91 15.40 -23.24
N ASP A 38 -18.59 16.23 -22.26
CA ASP A 38 -18.22 17.63 -22.46
C ASP A 38 -16.85 17.77 -23.16
N THR A 39 -15.89 16.95 -22.79
CA THR A 39 -14.52 16.95 -23.35
C THR A 39 -14.52 16.61 -24.83
N TYR A 40 -15.30 15.62 -25.24
CA TYR A 40 -15.37 15.15 -26.63
C TYR A 40 -16.55 15.73 -27.41
N ASN A 41 -17.27 16.68 -26.84
CA ASN A 41 -18.48 17.29 -27.43
C ASN A 41 -19.50 16.24 -27.91
N VAL A 42 -19.67 15.17 -27.13
CA VAL A 42 -20.54 14.03 -27.40
C VAL A 42 -21.63 13.94 -26.35
N ARG A 43 -22.84 13.61 -26.76
CA ARG A 43 -23.93 13.23 -25.85
C ARG A 43 -24.37 11.80 -26.14
N LEU A 44 -24.31 10.94 -25.12
CA LEU A 44 -24.74 9.57 -25.18
C LEU A 44 -26.20 9.45 -24.79
N GLU A 45 -26.98 8.68 -25.55
CA GLU A 45 -28.38 8.38 -25.28
C GLU A 45 -28.60 6.87 -25.35
N ALA A 46 -28.86 6.23 -24.19
CA ALA A 46 -29.22 4.84 -24.13
C ALA A 46 -30.70 4.64 -24.51
N LYS A 47 -30.96 3.80 -25.50
CA LYS A 47 -32.32 3.45 -25.94
C LYS A 47 -32.64 2.00 -25.59
N LYS A 48 -33.72 1.83 -24.82
CA LYS A 48 -34.28 0.54 -24.42
C LYS A 48 -35.70 0.44 -24.93
N TRP A 49 -36.11 -0.74 -25.34
CA TRP A 49 -37.46 -0.92 -25.89
C TRP A 49 -38.57 -0.58 -24.86
N GLU A 50 -38.35 -0.84 -23.55
CA GLU A 50 -39.35 -0.54 -22.52
C GLU A 50 -39.65 0.94 -22.37
N ASN A 51 -38.68 1.79 -22.59
CA ASN A 51 -38.81 3.24 -22.32
C ASN A 51 -38.99 4.06 -23.60
N ASN A 52 -38.60 3.50 -24.75
CA ASN A 52 -38.56 4.26 -26.01
C ASN A 52 -39.56 3.75 -27.06
N THR A 53 -40.46 2.82 -26.71
CA THR A 53 -41.54 2.36 -27.57
C THR A 53 -42.91 2.59 -26.90
N TYR A 54 -43.92 2.78 -27.72
CA TYR A 54 -45.31 2.85 -27.25
C TYR A 54 -46.13 1.69 -27.82
N PRO A 55 -47.19 1.21 -27.11
CA PRO A 55 -48.03 0.16 -27.62
C PRO A 55 -48.65 0.49 -28.97
N ALA A 56 -48.41 -0.34 -29.97
CA ALA A 56 -48.93 -0.20 -31.33
C ALA A 56 -49.33 -1.58 -31.88
N ILE A 57 -50.06 -1.59 -32.96
CA ILE A 57 -50.48 -2.84 -33.65
C ILE A 57 -49.47 -3.10 -34.76
N GLY A 58 -48.83 -4.30 -34.74
CA GLY A 58 -47.96 -4.82 -35.80
C GLY A 58 -48.27 -6.29 -36.07
N ALA A 59 -47.62 -6.88 -37.06
CA ALA A 59 -47.81 -8.29 -37.38
C ALA A 59 -47.32 -9.16 -36.22
N TYR A 60 -46.24 -8.72 -35.55
CA TYR A 60 -45.68 -9.33 -34.36
C TYR A 60 -45.16 -8.26 -33.39
N PRO A 61 -45.01 -8.54 -32.07
CA PRO A 61 -44.50 -7.56 -31.11
C PRO A 61 -43.09 -7.03 -31.47
N GLN A 62 -42.22 -7.85 -32.02
CA GLN A 62 -40.87 -7.44 -32.44
C GLN A 62 -40.90 -6.49 -33.64
N ASP A 63 -41.83 -6.62 -34.54
CA ASP A 63 -42.00 -5.68 -35.68
C ASP A 63 -42.31 -4.27 -35.18
N VAL A 64 -43.20 -4.14 -34.19
CA VAL A 64 -43.53 -2.87 -33.55
C VAL A 64 -42.31 -2.23 -32.92
N ILE A 65 -41.50 -3.01 -32.22
CA ILE A 65 -40.23 -2.51 -31.65
C ILE A 65 -39.30 -2.06 -32.77
N ASN A 66 -39.11 -2.88 -33.79
CA ASN A 66 -38.24 -2.64 -34.90
C ASN A 66 -38.60 -1.37 -35.71
N ASP A 67 -39.91 -1.10 -35.91
CA ASP A 67 -40.40 0.05 -36.63
C ASP A 67 -40.30 1.39 -35.85
N GLN A 68 -40.48 1.30 -34.53
CA GLN A 68 -40.43 2.49 -33.67
C GLN A 68 -39.01 2.88 -33.27
N PHE A 69 -38.05 1.96 -33.31
CA PHE A 69 -36.64 2.28 -33.10
C PHE A 69 -36.05 2.95 -34.36
N GLY A 70 -35.96 4.28 -34.32
CA GLY A 70 -35.14 5.00 -35.32
C GLY A 70 -33.66 4.58 -35.26
N GLY A 71 -32.86 5.06 -36.19
CA GLY A 71 -31.44 4.72 -36.26
C GLY A 71 -30.67 4.90 -34.93
N TYR A 72 -29.69 4.05 -34.71
CA TYR A 72 -28.76 4.08 -33.60
C TYR A 72 -27.31 3.92 -34.12
N ASP A 73 -26.37 4.52 -33.39
CA ASP A 73 -24.94 4.53 -33.80
C ASP A 73 -24.18 3.33 -33.26
N LEU A 74 -24.60 2.81 -32.10
CA LEU A 74 -23.95 1.72 -31.40
C LEU A 74 -24.99 0.67 -30.96
N PHE A 75 -24.74 -0.59 -31.27
CA PHE A 75 -25.48 -1.73 -30.73
C PHE A 75 -24.76 -2.34 -29.55
N VAL A 76 -25.45 -2.55 -28.44
CA VAL A 76 -24.95 -3.21 -27.23
C VAL A 76 -25.80 -4.42 -26.90
N GLY A 77 -25.25 -5.60 -27.08
CA GLY A 77 -25.90 -6.89 -26.75
C GLY A 77 -25.36 -7.44 -25.43
N ILE A 78 -26.26 -7.79 -24.50
CA ILE A 78 -25.91 -8.35 -23.18
C ILE A 78 -26.64 -9.67 -23.02
N MET A 79 -25.93 -10.76 -22.78
CA MET A 79 -26.50 -12.10 -22.62
C MET A 79 -25.93 -12.80 -21.40
N LYS A 80 -26.82 -13.52 -20.66
CA LYS A 80 -26.47 -14.29 -19.46
C LYS A 80 -26.85 -15.76 -19.63
N HIS A 81 -27.97 -16.18 -19.12
CA HIS A 81 -28.44 -17.57 -19.18
C HIS A 81 -29.63 -17.79 -20.12
N LYS A 82 -30.37 -16.73 -20.44
CA LYS A 82 -31.51 -16.78 -21.34
C LYS A 82 -31.13 -16.27 -22.73
N PHE A 83 -31.67 -16.90 -23.73
CA PHE A 83 -31.52 -16.47 -25.12
C PHE A 83 -32.68 -15.58 -25.57
N GLY A 84 -33.84 -15.77 -24.94
CA GLY A 84 -35.07 -15.07 -25.22
C GLY A 84 -36.13 -15.94 -25.92
N SER A 85 -37.27 -15.30 -26.23
CA SER A 85 -38.37 -15.99 -26.88
C SER A 85 -38.23 -15.96 -28.41
N PRO A 86 -38.58 -17.06 -29.13
CA PRO A 86 -38.49 -17.10 -30.59
C PRO A 86 -39.39 -16.05 -31.25
N THR A 87 -38.90 -15.51 -32.36
CA THR A 87 -39.64 -14.67 -33.27
C THR A 87 -39.84 -15.39 -34.61
N PRO A 88 -40.65 -14.87 -35.54
CA PRO A 88 -40.79 -15.45 -36.86
C PRO A 88 -39.48 -15.45 -37.68
N HIS A 89 -38.52 -14.58 -37.34
CA HIS A 89 -37.31 -14.34 -38.14
C HIS A 89 -36.03 -14.85 -37.46
N ALA A 90 -36.08 -15.18 -36.16
CA ALA A 90 -34.92 -15.64 -35.41
C ALA A 90 -35.30 -16.51 -34.21
N ASP A 91 -34.32 -17.20 -33.63
CA ASP A 91 -34.50 -18.04 -32.43
C ASP A 91 -34.78 -17.21 -31.15
N SER A 92 -34.57 -15.89 -31.23
CA SER A 92 -34.97 -14.93 -30.17
C SER A 92 -35.04 -13.48 -30.70
N GLY A 93 -35.79 -12.62 -29.99
CA GLY A 93 -35.85 -11.20 -30.30
C GLY A 93 -34.45 -10.53 -30.23
N THR A 94 -33.64 -10.90 -29.27
CA THR A 94 -32.26 -10.38 -29.14
C THR A 94 -31.37 -10.82 -30.30
N GLU A 95 -31.53 -12.02 -30.82
CA GLU A 95 -30.83 -12.50 -32.02
C GLU A 95 -31.31 -11.76 -33.28
N GLU A 96 -32.62 -11.52 -33.42
CA GLU A 96 -33.19 -10.74 -34.53
C GLU A 96 -32.65 -9.32 -34.52
N GLU A 97 -32.64 -8.64 -33.36
CA GLU A 97 -32.07 -7.31 -33.17
C GLU A 97 -30.57 -7.27 -33.53
N PHE A 98 -29.82 -8.28 -33.12
CA PHE A 98 -28.42 -8.43 -33.48
C PHE A 98 -28.22 -8.61 -35.00
N ASN A 99 -28.96 -9.50 -35.64
CA ASN A 99 -28.84 -9.75 -37.06
C ASN A 99 -29.12 -8.46 -37.87
N ARG A 100 -30.15 -7.72 -37.47
CA ARG A 100 -30.50 -6.45 -38.07
C ARG A 100 -29.39 -5.40 -37.87
N ALA A 101 -28.81 -5.34 -36.67
CA ALA A 101 -27.69 -4.42 -36.40
C ALA A 101 -26.46 -4.80 -37.22
N TYR A 102 -26.18 -6.08 -37.39
CA TYR A 102 -25.08 -6.58 -38.19
C TYR A 102 -25.22 -6.33 -39.68
N ASP A 103 -26.44 -6.48 -40.19
CA ASP A 103 -26.75 -6.19 -41.59
C ASP A 103 -26.67 -4.69 -41.88
N ASN A 104 -27.15 -3.84 -40.95
CA ASN A 104 -27.00 -2.38 -41.02
C ASN A 104 -25.54 -1.95 -40.96
N TYR A 105 -24.71 -2.60 -40.15
CA TYR A 105 -23.27 -2.35 -40.08
C TYR A 105 -22.58 -2.66 -41.44
N LYS A 106 -22.97 -3.75 -42.10
CA LYS A 106 -22.39 -4.17 -43.39
C LYS A 106 -22.81 -3.33 -44.60
N SER A 107 -23.99 -2.74 -44.54
CA SER A 107 -24.59 -2.00 -45.69
C SER A 107 -24.31 -0.50 -45.67
N ASP A 108 -23.26 -0.02 -44.95
CA ASP A 108 -22.96 1.40 -44.70
C ASP A 108 -24.14 2.16 -44.05
N GLY A 109 -24.91 1.43 -43.28
CA GLY A 109 -26.09 1.91 -42.60
C GLY A 109 -25.82 2.73 -41.38
N ILE A 110 -26.84 2.90 -40.60
CA ILE A 110 -26.91 3.75 -39.42
C ILE A 110 -26.05 3.24 -38.26
N CYS A 111 -25.90 1.91 -38.11
CA CYS A 111 -25.10 1.29 -37.01
C CYS A 111 -23.62 1.30 -37.35
N LYS A 112 -22.82 1.94 -36.51
CA LYS A 112 -21.36 2.11 -36.71
C LYS A 112 -20.51 1.11 -36.00
N ASN A 113 -21.01 0.45 -34.93
CA ASN A 113 -20.30 -0.58 -34.19
C ASN A 113 -21.25 -1.47 -33.38
N LEU A 114 -20.78 -2.70 -33.06
CA LEU A 114 -21.48 -3.67 -32.23
C LEU A 114 -20.58 -4.09 -31.07
N MET A 115 -21.10 -4.02 -29.84
CA MET A 115 -20.47 -4.51 -28.63
C MET A 115 -21.30 -5.62 -28.01
N LEU A 116 -20.70 -6.77 -27.77
CA LEU A 116 -21.37 -7.92 -27.18
C LEU A 116 -20.70 -8.34 -25.90
N PHE A 117 -21.51 -8.56 -24.86
CA PHE A 117 -21.09 -8.94 -23.51
C PHE A 117 -21.80 -10.23 -23.08
N PHE A 118 -21.04 -11.20 -22.58
CA PHE A 118 -21.55 -12.48 -22.12
C PHE A 118 -21.17 -12.71 -20.65
N SER A 119 -22.14 -13.10 -19.84
CA SER A 119 -21.89 -13.45 -18.44
C SER A 119 -21.20 -14.81 -18.33
N GLN A 120 -20.25 -14.91 -17.40
CA GLN A 120 -19.60 -16.15 -16.98
C GLN A 120 -20.23 -16.74 -15.71
N GLU A 121 -21.29 -16.13 -15.17
CA GLU A 121 -21.96 -16.66 -13.98
C GLU A 121 -22.41 -18.10 -14.17
N HIS A 122 -22.20 -18.91 -13.13
CA HIS A 122 -22.60 -20.31 -13.14
C HIS A 122 -24.12 -20.49 -13.22
N LEU A 123 -24.56 -21.47 -13.99
CA LEU A 123 -25.97 -21.83 -14.06
C LEU A 123 -26.49 -22.26 -12.69
N SER A 124 -27.59 -21.67 -12.24
CA SER A 124 -28.32 -22.18 -11.08
C SER A 124 -28.96 -23.54 -11.38
N GLN A 125 -29.16 -24.39 -10.36
CA GLN A 125 -29.73 -25.74 -10.51
C GLN A 125 -31.14 -25.75 -11.18
N ASN A 126 -31.82 -24.64 -11.20
CA ASN A 126 -33.16 -24.48 -11.79
C ASN A 126 -33.16 -23.72 -13.13
N ALA A 127 -31.99 -23.48 -13.74
CA ALA A 127 -31.89 -22.74 -14.98
C ALA A 127 -32.34 -23.60 -16.19
N ASP A 128 -32.93 -22.95 -17.19
CA ASP A 128 -33.30 -23.58 -18.45
C ASP A 128 -32.06 -23.87 -19.31
N PHE A 129 -31.56 -25.08 -19.22
CA PHE A 129 -30.39 -25.53 -19.96
C PHE A 129 -30.53 -25.36 -21.49
N LYS A 130 -31.76 -25.47 -22.05
CA LYS A 130 -31.98 -25.27 -23.49
C LYS A 130 -31.76 -23.81 -23.90
N GLN A 131 -32.16 -22.86 -23.06
CA GLN A 131 -31.92 -21.44 -23.31
C GLN A 131 -30.42 -21.12 -23.24
N PHE A 132 -29.74 -21.62 -22.24
CA PHE A 132 -28.30 -21.44 -22.12
C PHE A 132 -27.51 -22.07 -23.28
N GLN A 133 -27.88 -23.26 -23.73
CA GLN A 133 -27.24 -23.89 -24.87
C GLN A 133 -27.37 -23.00 -26.14
N LYS A 134 -28.51 -22.34 -26.34
CA LYS A 134 -28.67 -21.39 -27.42
C LYS A 134 -27.76 -20.19 -27.31
N VAL A 135 -27.53 -19.63 -26.08
CA VAL A 135 -26.56 -18.55 -25.83
C VAL A 135 -25.14 -19.00 -26.21
N LEU A 136 -24.74 -20.22 -25.80
CA LEU A 136 -23.43 -20.77 -26.14
C LEU A 136 -23.25 -20.95 -27.65
N ASN A 137 -24.28 -21.51 -28.32
CA ASN A 137 -24.24 -21.67 -29.77
C ASN A 137 -24.17 -20.34 -30.53
N PHE A 138 -24.88 -19.34 -30.06
CA PHE A 138 -24.81 -17.99 -30.61
C PHE A 138 -23.41 -17.38 -30.44
N LYS A 139 -22.85 -17.46 -29.22
CA LYS A 139 -21.51 -16.98 -28.89
C LYS A 139 -20.43 -17.62 -29.79
N GLN A 140 -20.53 -18.95 -30.04
CA GLN A 140 -19.60 -19.69 -30.89
C GLN A 140 -19.63 -19.24 -32.37
N LYS A 141 -20.72 -18.67 -32.84
CA LYS A 141 -20.87 -18.18 -34.22
C LYS A 141 -20.25 -16.79 -34.44
N LEU A 142 -20.03 -16.01 -33.40
CA LEU A 142 -19.57 -14.63 -33.51
C LEU A 142 -18.17 -14.47 -34.12
N PRO A 143 -17.14 -15.26 -33.74
CA PRO A 143 -15.82 -15.18 -34.33
C PRO A 143 -15.82 -15.42 -35.84
N SER A 144 -16.67 -16.33 -36.35
CA SER A 144 -16.80 -16.60 -37.80
C SER A 144 -17.39 -15.39 -38.56
N LYS A 145 -18.10 -14.51 -37.86
CA LYS A 145 -18.62 -13.24 -38.40
C LYS A 145 -17.65 -12.07 -38.24
N GLY A 146 -16.44 -12.29 -37.67
CA GLY A 146 -15.44 -11.27 -37.39
C GLY A 146 -15.77 -10.39 -36.19
N ILE A 147 -16.61 -10.85 -35.26
CA ILE A 147 -17.06 -10.06 -34.11
C ILE A 147 -16.30 -10.48 -32.86
N LEU A 148 -15.61 -9.52 -32.23
CA LEU A 148 -14.99 -9.65 -30.93
C LEU A 148 -16.04 -9.35 -29.84
N TYR A 149 -16.16 -10.22 -28.86
CA TYR A 149 -17.04 -10.03 -27.69
C TYR A 149 -16.23 -9.95 -26.39
N ARG A 150 -16.85 -9.51 -25.31
CA ARG A 150 -16.29 -9.49 -23.96
C ARG A 150 -17.09 -10.40 -23.05
N GLU A 151 -16.40 -10.99 -22.09
CA GLU A 151 -16.99 -11.77 -21.03
C GLU A 151 -16.88 -11.02 -19.70
N TYR A 152 -17.86 -11.20 -18.82
CA TYR A 152 -17.85 -10.60 -17.49
C TYR A 152 -18.31 -11.62 -16.45
N GLU A 153 -17.74 -11.53 -15.24
CA GLU A 153 -17.95 -12.49 -14.17
C GLU A 153 -19.12 -12.10 -13.24
N ASN A 154 -19.30 -10.81 -13.01
CA ASN A 154 -20.31 -10.26 -12.12
C ASN A 154 -20.70 -8.84 -12.52
N ASP A 155 -21.68 -8.28 -11.81
CA ASP A 155 -22.24 -6.95 -12.06
C ASP A 155 -21.19 -5.85 -12.07
N SER A 156 -20.29 -5.81 -11.07
CA SER A 156 -19.22 -4.79 -10.96
C SER A 156 -18.17 -4.93 -12.07
N ASN A 157 -17.85 -6.16 -12.46
CA ASN A 157 -16.94 -6.43 -13.57
C ASN A 157 -17.56 -6.00 -14.91
N PHE A 158 -18.88 -6.26 -15.10
CA PHE A 158 -19.61 -5.78 -16.28
C PHE A 158 -19.55 -4.25 -16.37
N GLU A 159 -19.88 -3.55 -15.27
CA GLU A 159 -19.87 -2.08 -15.23
C GLU A 159 -18.51 -1.52 -15.62
N ARG A 160 -17.43 -2.07 -15.05
CA ARG A 160 -16.05 -1.66 -15.36
C ARG A 160 -15.69 -1.89 -16.82
N ILE A 161 -15.95 -3.11 -17.34
CA ILE A 161 -15.64 -3.47 -18.73
C ILE A 161 -16.46 -2.62 -19.70
N PHE A 162 -17.74 -2.43 -19.44
CA PHE A 162 -18.62 -1.61 -20.28
C PHE A 162 -18.16 -0.16 -20.32
N ARG A 163 -17.81 0.42 -19.15
CA ARG A 163 -17.25 1.78 -19.04
C ARG A 163 -16.00 1.96 -19.88
N ILE A 164 -15.04 1.05 -19.78
CA ILE A 164 -13.79 1.11 -20.56
C ILE A 164 -14.07 1.04 -22.05
N ASN A 165 -14.89 0.06 -22.51
CA ASN A 165 -15.15 -0.13 -23.94
C ASN A 165 -15.94 1.06 -24.51
N LEU A 166 -16.92 1.59 -23.78
CA LEU A 166 -17.70 2.73 -24.24
C LEU A 166 -16.85 4.01 -24.27
N SER A 167 -15.99 4.24 -23.30
CA SER A 167 -15.05 5.38 -23.28
C SER A 167 -14.09 5.32 -24.45
N THR A 168 -13.52 4.14 -24.74
CA THR A 168 -12.63 3.93 -25.89
C THR A 168 -13.37 4.20 -27.21
N TYR A 169 -14.60 3.71 -27.33
CA TYR A 169 -15.41 3.93 -28.53
C TYR A 169 -15.73 5.42 -28.76
N ILE A 170 -16.03 6.18 -27.71
CA ILE A 170 -16.25 7.63 -27.80
C ILE A 170 -14.99 8.33 -28.31
N LYS A 171 -13.83 7.96 -27.76
CA LYS A 171 -12.54 8.47 -28.20
C LYS A 171 -12.30 8.18 -29.68
N ASP A 172 -12.52 6.94 -30.12
CA ASP A 172 -12.35 6.54 -31.53
C ASP A 172 -13.28 7.30 -32.49
N ILE A 173 -14.55 7.54 -32.10
CA ILE A 173 -15.48 8.36 -32.91
C ILE A 173 -14.98 9.79 -33.02
N TYR A 174 -14.55 10.35 -31.89
CA TYR A 174 -14.03 11.70 -31.86
C TYR A 174 -12.80 11.84 -32.77
N ASP A 175 -11.87 10.92 -32.67
CA ASP A 175 -10.65 10.90 -33.48
C ASP A 175 -10.96 10.73 -34.97
N ARG A 176 -11.96 9.91 -35.36
CA ARG A 176 -12.44 9.76 -36.76
C ARG A 176 -13.17 11.00 -37.25
N SER A 177 -14.07 11.57 -36.44
CA SER A 177 -14.79 12.78 -36.83
C SER A 177 -13.87 14.01 -36.93
N SER A 178 -12.83 14.06 -36.13
CA SER A 178 -11.79 15.09 -36.21
C SER A 178 -10.95 14.95 -37.48
N ASN A 179 -10.73 13.73 -37.97
CA ASN A 179 -10.03 13.45 -39.23
C ASN A 179 -10.86 13.75 -40.47
N GLU A 180 -12.20 13.64 -40.42
CA GLU A 180 -13.11 13.96 -41.54
C GLU A 180 -13.40 15.47 -41.69
N MET A 181 -13.31 16.25 -40.60
CA MET A 181 -13.43 17.72 -40.62
C MET A 181 -12.10 18.45 -40.84
N GLY A 182 -11.00 17.74 -41.01
CA GLY A 182 -9.66 18.27 -41.02
C GLY A 182 -9.11 18.70 -42.36
N ASN A 183 -9.74 19.67 -43.02
CA ASN A 183 -9.03 20.58 -43.91
C ASN A 183 -9.07 22.01 -43.34
N GLU A 184 -8.43 22.26 -42.20
CA GLU A 184 -7.88 23.54 -41.78
C GLU A 184 -7.37 23.65 -40.33
N LYS A 185 -7.23 22.54 -39.57
CA LYS A 185 -6.34 22.51 -38.36
C LYS A 185 -5.84 21.08 -38.16
N GLY A 186 -4.62 20.84 -38.65
CA GLY A 186 -4.00 19.52 -38.60
C GLY A 186 -3.76 19.03 -37.17
N PHE A 187 -4.66 18.22 -36.63
CA PHE A 187 -4.35 17.27 -35.58
C PHE A 187 -3.91 15.97 -36.25
N ILE A 188 -2.62 15.83 -36.49
CA ILE A 188 -2.01 14.56 -36.84
C ILE A 188 -2.02 13.76 -35.53
N SER A 189 -2.47 12.49 -35.60
CA SER A 189 -2.36 11.59 -34.45
C SER A 189 -0.89 11.54 -34.01
N THR A 190 -0.60 12.10 -32.82
CA THR A 190 0.73 12.07 -32.24
C THR A 190 1.01 10.64 -31.81
N CYS A 191 1.99 10.02 -32.45
CA CYS A 191 2.47 8.70 -32.07
C CYS A 191 3.84 8.84 -31.41
N LEU A 192 4.04 8.17 -30.29
CA LEU A 192 5.35 8.01 -29.67
C LEU A 192 6.21 7.08 -30.53
N THR A 193 7.53 7.22 -30.47
CA THR A 193 8.43 6.22 -31.05
C THR A 193 8.34 4.91 -30.26
N ASP A 194 8.52 3.77 -30.90
CA ASP A 194 8.46 2.46 -30.26
C ASP A 194 9.50 2.34 -29.14
N GLU A 195 10.71 2.85 -29.35
CA GLU A 195 11.77 2.87 -28.36
C GLU A 195 11.37 3.67 -27.11
N PHE A 196 10.77 4.83 -27.30
CA PHE A 196 10.36 5.67 -26.18
C PHE A 196 9.14 5.11 -25.46
N ASN A 197 8.22 4.49 -26.18
CA ASN A 197 7.08 3.81 -25.57
C ASN A 197 7.54 2.59 -24.74
N GLN A 198 8.53 1.82 -25.22
CA GLN A 198 9.17 0.77 -24.41
C GLN A 198 9.84 1.37 -23.16
N TYR A 199 10.57 2.47 -23.29
CA TYR A 199 11.17 3.16 -22.14
C TYR A 199 10.14 3.59 -21.11
N LEU A 200 9.00 4.16 -21.52
CA LEU A 200 7.93 4.57 -20.60
C LEU A 200 7.29 3.39 -19.89
N ASN A 201 7.16 2.25 -20.56
CA ASN A 201 6.56 1.04 -20.01
C ASN A 201 7.53 0.23 -19.16
N SER A 202 8.84 0.39 -19.34
CA SER A 202 9.86 -0.37 -18.62
C SER A 202 9.87 -0.04 -17.14
N SER A 203 9.85 -1.08 -16.30
CA SER A 203 10.11 -0.99 -14.86
C SER A 203 11.58 -0.70 -14.51
N GLY A 204 12.49 -0.68 -15.50
CA GLY A 204 13.92 -0.48 -15.34
C GLY A 204 14.72 -1.77 -15.13
N ASN A 205 14.15 -2.94 -15.36
CA ASN A 205 14.76 -4.27 -15.20
C ASN A 205 15.36 -4.55 -13.80
N LEU A 206 14.86 -3.83 -12.79
CA LEU A 206 15.34 -3.96 -11.41
C LEU A 206 14.71 -5.15 -10.69
N PHE A 207 13.55 -5.62 -11.14
CA PHE A 207 12.77 -6.62 -10.44
C PHE A 207 12.34 -7.74 -11.38
N THR A 208 12.33 -8.96 -10.85
CA THR A 208 11.79 -10.15 -11.49
C THR A 208 10.68 -10.73 -10.63
N HIS A 209 9.61 -11.20 -11.25
CA HIS A 209 8.51 -11.85 -10.56
C HIS A 209 8.58 -13.36 -10.72
N SER A 210 8.11 -14.12 -9.72
CA SER A 210 8.14 -15.59 -9.71
C SER A 210 7.36 -16.24 -10.86
N SER A 211 6.39 -15.52 -11.46
CA SER A 211 5.68 -15.99 -12.66
C SER A 211 6.55 -16.04 -13.92
N GLY A 212 7.76 -15.46 -13.91
CA GLY A 212 8.62 -15.34 -15.09
C GLY A 212 8.13 -14.33 -16.14
N LEU A 213 7.08 -13.56 -15.84
CA LEU A 213 6.56 -12.50 -16.71
C LEU A 213 7.48 -11.27 -16.62
N GLU A 214 7.69 -10.61 -17.76
CA GLU A 214 8.37 -9.33 -17.80
C GLU A 214 7.47 -8.25 -17.19
N LEU A 215 7.99 -7.55 -16.17
CA LEU A 215 7.24 -6.54 -15.43
C LEU A 215 7.22 -5.21 -16.18
N SER A 216 6.04 -4.71 -16.47
CA SER A 216 5.85 -3.34 -16.89
C SER A 216 5.79 -2.38 -15.68
N LEU A 217 6.03 -1.08 -15.93
CA LEU A 217 5.85 -0.08 -14.87
C LEU A 217 4.41 -0.06 -14.35
N GLU A 218 3.42 -0.27 -15.21
CA GLU A 218 2.01 -0.25 -14.84
C GLU A 218 1.64 -1.37 -13.85
N ASP A 219 2.28 -2.53 -13.95
CA ASP A 219 2.05 -3.67 -13.04
C ASP A 219 2.44 -3.36 -11.59
N ILE A 220 3.43 -2.48 -11.39
CA ILE A 220 4.02 -2.22 -10.08
C ILE A 220 3.92 -0.75 -9.63
N TYR A 221 3.42 0.16 -10.45
CA TYR A 221 3.31 1.57 -10.07
C TYR A 221 2.06 1.83 -9.22
N VAL A 222 2.27 2.50 -8.10
CA VAL A 222 1.20 3.04 -7.23
C VAL A 222 1.36 4.55 -7.18
N PRO A 223 0.28 5.33 -7.42
CA PRO A 223 0.32 6.79 -7.36
C PRO A 223 0.81 7.31 -6.00
N LEU A 224 1.78 8.21 -6.04
CA LEU A 224 2.49 8.73 -4.87
C LEU A 224 1.66 9.76 -4.10
N ASN A 225 1.81 9.78 -2.79
CA ASN A 225 1.36 10.87 -1.95
C ASN A 225 2.46 11.93 -1.82
N LEU A 226 2.06 13.18 -1.87
CA LEU A 226 2.93 14.35 -1.82
C LEU A 226 2.55 15.24 -0.66
N LYS A 227 3.54 15.78 0.05
CA LYS A 227 3.38 16.86 1.02
C LYS A 227 3.52 18.19 0.32
N ILE A 228 2.56 19.10 0.51
CA ILE A 228 2.62 20.46 -0.01
C ILE A 228 3.52 21.29 0.91
N LEU A 229 4.55 21.88 0.35
CA LEU A 229 5.47 22.76 1.08
C LEU A 229 5.01 24.21 0.90
N ASP A 230 4.14 24.69 1.80
CA ASP A 230 3.63 26.06 1.79
C ASP A 230 4.07 26.80 3.06
N LYS A 231 4.66 27.98 2.91
CA LYS A 231 5.14 28.81 4.04
C LYS A 231 4.03 29.33 4.95
N GLU A 232 2.80 29.45 4.43
CA GLU A 232 1.68 30.04 5.16
C GLU A 232 0.75 28.99 5.80
N ALA A 233 0.87 27.73 5.40
CA ALA A 233 0.01 26.67 5.93
C ALA A 233 0.52 26.15 7.26
N LYS A 234 -0.22 26.45 8.34
CA LYS A 234 0.01 25.86 9.68
C LYS A 234 -0.35 24.37 9.79
N THR A 235 -0.81 23.75 8.72
CA THR A 235 -1.19 22.33 8.66
C THR A 235 -0.52 21.67 7.50
N ASP A 236 0.04 20.48 7.71
CA ASP A 236 0.61 19.61 6.69
C ASP A 236 -0.47 19.18 5.70
N LYS A 237 -0.60 19.92 4.61
CA LYS A 237 -1.50 19.55 3.52
C LYS A 237 -0.84 18.49 2.65
N ARG A 238 -1.60 17.42 2.38
CA ARG A 238 -1.20 16.32 1.52
C ARG A 238 -2.12 16.26 0.31
N THR A 239 -1.58 15.75 -0.77
CA THR A 239 -2.33 15.50 -2.00
C THR A 239 -1.78 14.25 -2.67
N ASN A 240 -2.61 13.59 -3.46
CA ASN A 240 -2.17 12.48 -4.29
C ASN A 240 -1.82 13.00 -5.69
N ILE A 241 -0.86 12.36 -6.35
CA ILE A 241 -0.43 12.77 -7.70
C ILE A 241 -1.57 12.71 -8.72
N ASP A 242 -2.54 11.80 -8.55
CA ASP A 242 -3.72 11.71 -9.42
C ASP A 242 -4.64 12.92 -9.28
N GLU A 243 -4.72 13.52 -8.09
CA GLU A 243 -5.48 14.74 -7.85
C GLU A 243 -4.80 15.93 -8.53
N LEU A 244 -3.47 16.02 -8.45
CA LEU A 244 -2.71 17.08 -9.12
C LEU A 244 -2.83 17.05 -10.65
N THR A 245 -2.89 15.85 -11.23
CA THR A 245 -3.01 15.71 -12.69
C THR A 245 -4.41 15.93 -13.22
N ARG A 246 -5.45 15.96 -12.35
CA ARG A 246 -6.84 16.26 -12.76
C ARG A 246 -7.12 17.76 -12.86
N ALA A 247 -6.43 18.56 -12.05
CA ALA A 247 -6.63 20.00 -11.98
C ALA A 247 -5.56 20.72 -12.80
N ILE A 248 -5.86 21.05 -14.06
CA ILE A 248 -5.05 22.00 -14.80
C ILE A 248 -5.53 23.39 -14.37
N ASP A 249 -4.75 24.02 -13.50
CA ASP A 249 -5.04 25.37 -13.02
C ASP A 249 -4.96 26.38 -14.19
N ALA A 250 -5.82 27.39 -14.17
CA ALA A 250 -5.86 28.47 -15.16
C ALA A 250 -4.54 29.30 -15.23
N GLY A 251 -3.60 29.07 -14.31
CA GLY A 251 -2.31 29.75 -14.22
C GLY A 251 -1.10 28.94 -14.73
N GLY A 252 -1.34 27.78 -15.38
CA GLY A 252 -0.26 26.89 -15.83
C GLY A 252 0.24 25.95 -14.73
N ILE A 253 0.98 24.92 -15.15
CA ILE A 253 1.57 23.90 -14.26
C ILE A 253 3.03 24.29 -13.98
N LEU A 254 3.31 24.83 -12.79
CA LEU A 254 4.66 25.10 -12.33
C LEU A 254 4.88 24.29 -11.04
N TYR A 255 5.44 23.08 -11.14
CA TYR A 255 5.64 22.18 -10.02
C TYR A 255 7.12 21.88 -9.81
N ASN A 256 7.56 22.02 -8.56
CA ASN A 256 8.86 21.55 -8.10
C ASN A 256 8.63 20.40 -7.11
N ILE A 257 8.98 19.18 -7.53
CA ILE A 257 8.77 17.96 -6.75
C ILE A 257 10.12 17.45 -6.27
N VAL A 258 10.28 17.41 -4.96
CA VAL A 258 11.51 16.97 -4.30
C VAL A 258 11.31 15.57 -3.74
N GLY A 259 12.28 14.71 -3.92
CA GLY A 259 12.25 13.37 -3.34
C GLY A 259 13.65 12.83 -3.12
N GLY A 260 13.83 12.12 -2.02
CA GLY A 260 15.07 11.44 -1.72
C GLY A 260 15.42 10.37 -2.76
N GLU A 261 16.57 9.76 -2.58
CA GLU A 261 16.98 8.64 -3.42
C GLU A 261 16.02 7.47 -3.31
N CYS A 262 15.80 6.75 -4.41
CA CYS A 262 14.88 5.62 -4.50
C CYS A 262 13.39 5.95 -4.21
N SER A 263 13.03 7.23 -4.07
CA SER A 263 11.64 7.64 -3.81
C SER A 263 10.68 7.42 -5.00
N GLY A 264 11.19 6.98 -6.17
CA GLY A 264 10.39 6.72 -7.37
C GLY A 264 10.28 7.91 -8.33
N LYS A 265 11.19 8.90 -8.26
CA LYS A 265 11.19 10.10 -9.12
C LYS A 265 11.06 9.80 -10.61
N THR A 266 11.92 8.93 -11.14
CA THR A 266 11.90 8.57 -12.57
C THR A 266 10.61 7.82 -12.96
N ALA A 267 10.09 6.95 -12.09
CA ALA A 267 8.80 6.30 -12.29
C ALA A 267 7.66 7.32 -12.31
N LEU A 268 7.71 8.32 -11.44
CA LEU A 268 6.78 9.46 -11.44
C LEU A 268 6.85 10.26 -12.73
N CYS A 269 8.06 10.55 -13.24
CA CYS A 269 8.22 11.25 -14.53
C CYS A 269 7.54 10.49 -15.67
N LYS A 270 7.77 9.17 -15.76
CA LYS A 270 7.14 8.30 -16.77
C LYS A 270 5.61 8.26 -16.63
N TYR A 271 5.13 8.17 -15.40
CA TYR A 271 3.71 8.18 -15.10
C TYR A 271 3.05 9.51 -15.50
N LEU A 272 3.64 10.64 -15.12
CA LEU A 272 3.18 11.97 -15.49
C LEU A 272 3.17 12.17 -17.01
N PHE A 273 4.23 11.71 -17.68
CA PHE A 273 4.30 11.77 -19.14
C PHE A 273 3.10 11.06 -19.78
N LYS A 274 2.84 9.79 -19.41
CA LYS A 274 1.70 9.03 -19.92
C LYS A 274 0.38 9.72 -19.60
N ARG A 275 0.21 10.19 -18.37
CA ARG A 275 -1.02 10.80 -17.90
C ARG A 275 -1.37 12.07 -18.68
N TYR A 276 -0.38 12.93 -18.92
CA TYR A 276 -0.61 14.15 -19.72
C TYR A 276 -0.72 13.85 -21.22
N PHE A 277 -0.02 12.87 -21.72
CA PHE A 277 -0.17 12.42 -23.11
C PHE A 277 -1.60 11.89 -23.36
N ASP A 278 -2.17 11.13 -22.44
CA ASP A 278 -3.56 10.65 -22.50
C ASP A 278 -4.60 11.78 -22.42
N GLN A 279 -4.22 12.93 -21.85
CA GLN A 279 -5.03 14.16 -21.83
C GLN A 279 -4.86 15.02 -23.08
N ASN A 280 -4.23 14.51 -24.14
CA ASN A 280 -3.94 15.21 -25.40
C ASN A 280 -3.03 16.44 -25.25
N LEU A 281 -2.16 16.44 -24.23
CA LEU A 281 -1.07 17.39 -24.11
C LEU A 281 0.21 16.80 -24.74
N PHE A 282 1.22 17.66 -24.93
CA PHE A 282 2.52 17.26 -25.47
C PHE A 282 3.59 17.28 -24.38
N PRO A 283 3.69 16.23 -23.56
CA PRO A 283 4.75 16.16 -22.55
C PRO A 283 6.11 15.91 -23.21
N ILE A 284 7.14 16.60 -22.73
CA ILE A 284 8.53 16.43 -23.15
C ILE A 284 9.32 16.05 -21.91
N LEU A 285 9.99 14.91 -21.95
CA LEU A 285 10.80 14.40 -20.84
C LEU A 285 12.28 14.66 -21.09
N LEU A 286 12.89 15.45 -20.24
CA LEU A 286 14.34 15.69 -20.22
C LEU A 286 14.95 15.11 -18.95
N SER A 287 16.22 14.75 -19.03
CA SER A 287 17.05 14.55 -17.84
C SER A 287 17.86 15.81 -17.55
N GLY A 288 18.13 16.10 -16.28
CA GLY A 288 19.05 17.17 -15.88
C GLY A 288 20.43 17.02 -16.53
N ALA A 289 20.88 15.79 -16.83
CA ALA A 289 22.10 15.53 -17.54
C ALA A 289 22.09 16.04 -19.01
N ASP A 290 20.94 16.11 -19.66
CA ASP A 290 20.80 16.64 -21.02
C ASP A 290 21.11 18.15 -21.10
N ILE A 291 20.95 18.86 -19.96
CA ILE A 291 21.11 20.32 -19.85
C ILE A 291 22.42 20.69 -19.15
N ASN A 292 23.41 19.83 -19.17
CA ASN A 292 24.57 19.86 -18.26
C ASN A 292 25.53 21.07 -18.44
N SER A 293 25.65 21.68 -19.62
CA SER A 293 26.67 22.71 -19.86
C SER A 293 26.21 23.94 -20.62
N ASN A 294 25.07 23.92 -21.24
CA ASN A 294 24.58 24.99 -22.09
C ASN A 294 23.25 25.56 -21.60
N ILE A 295 23.35 26.56 -20.76
CA ILE A 295 22.19 27.31 -20.17
C ILE A 295 21.63 28.38 -21.11
N ARG A 296 22.25 28.57 -22.31
CA ARG A 296 21.78 29.56 -23.30
C ARG A 296 20.48 29.06 -23.95
N LEU A 297 19.57 30.01 -24.20
CA LEU A 297 18.26 29.74 -24.77
C LEU A 297 18.31 28.85 -26.02
N ASP A 298 19.19 29.22 -26.99
CA ASP A 298 19.35 28.49 -28.26
C ASP A 298 19.82 27.04 -28.04
N SER A 299 20.60 26.80 -26.99
CA SER A 299 21.07 25.45 -26.65
C SER A 299 19.96 24.62 -26.03
N ILE A 300 19.13 25.22 -25.18
CA ILE A 300 17.95 24.57 -24.58
C ILE A 300 16.97 24.18 -25.70
N ILE A 301 16.69 25.08 -26.66
CA ILE A 301 15.82 24.81 -27.79
C ILE A 301 16.35 23.62 -28.62
N ARG A 302 17.65 23.53 -28.86
CA ARG A 302 18.24 22.41 -29.60
C ARG A 302 18.06 21.08 -28.84
N VAL A 303 18.32 21.06 -27.53
CA VAL A 303 18.15 19.86 -26.70
C VAL A 303 16.69 19.41 -26.69
N VAL A 304 15.77 20.35 -26.53
CA VAL A 304 14.33 20.07 -26.55
C VAL A 304 13.91 19.48 -27.90
N ASN A 305 14.32 20.10 -29.02
CA ASN A 305 13.97 19.62 -30.36
C ASN A 305 14.57 18.23 -30.66
N ASP A 306 15.79 17.94 -30.19
CA ASP A 306 16.41 16.61 -30.32
C ASP A 306 15.61 15.57 -29.54
N LYS A 307 15.16 15.90 -28.32
CA LYS A 307 14.34 15.01 -27.51
C LYS A 307 12.95 14.79 -28.09
N ILE A 308 12.31 15.84 -28.60
CA ILE A 308 11.03 15.70 -29.30
C ILE A 308 11.17 14.71 -30.47
N GLY A 309 12.21 14.83 -31.30
CA GLY A 309 12.46 13.93 -32.40
C GLY A 309 12.75 12.48 -32.01
N LYS A 310 13.22 12.23 -30.77
CA LYS A 310 13.42 10.90 -30.20
C LYS A 310 12.18 10.32 -29.52
N GLN A 311 11.31 11.18 -29.01
CA GLN A 311 10.13 10.77 -28.25
C GLN A 311 8.89 10.59 -29.15
N TYR A 312 8.80 11.37 -30.22
CA TYR A 312 7.64 11.39 -31.12
C TYR A 312 8.02 11.00 -32.54
N SER A 313 7.27 10.08 -33.14
CA SER A 313 7.43 9.66 -34.54
C SER A 313 6.72 10.62 -35.51
N SER A 314 5.68 11.30 -35.04
CA SER A 314 4.98 12.34 -35.81
C SER A 314 4.58 13.50 -34.91
N ILE A 315 4.91 14.72 -35.33
CA ILE A 315 4.54 15.96 -34.63
C ILE A 315 3.74 16.79 -35.59
N PRO A 316 2.65 17.42 -35.15
CA PRO A 316 1.94 18.41 -35.98
C PRO A 316 2.91 19.52 -36.38
N ILE A 317 2.91 19.91 -37.65
CA ILE A 317 3.75 21.00 -38.21
C ILE A 317 3.52 22.34 -37.50
N SER A 318 2.36 22.49 -36.84
CA SER A 318 2.02 23.66 -35.99
C SER A 318 2.66 23.63 -34.58
N ALA A 319 3.33 22.58 -34.21
CA ALA A 319 3.97 22.43 -32.90
C ALA A 319 5.46 22.80 -32.91
N THR A 320 5.83 23.85 -33.61
CA THR A 320 7.11 24.52 -33.40
C THR A 320 7.01 25.36 -32.15
N LEU A 321 8.09 25.36 -31.37
CA LEU A 321 8.24 26.12 -30.11
C LEU A 321 8.15 27.65 -30.30
N GLU A 322 7.31 28.11 -31.21
CA GLU A 322 6.99 29.52 -31.38
C GLU A 322 5.96 29.97 -30.33
N LYS A 323 6.19 31.15 -29.79
CA LYS A 323 5.53 31.76 -28.62
C LYS A 323 3.98 31.75 -28.53
N SER A 324 3.27 31.28 -29.54
CA SER A 324 1.81 31.42 -29.61
C SER A 324 0.98 30.19 -29.19
N ASN A 325 1.60 29.01 -28.93
CA ASN A 325 0.89 27.76 -28.57
C ASN A 325 1.52 26.99 -27.41
N ASN A 326 2.12 27.67 -26.45
CA ASN A 326 2.89 27.02 -25.37
C ASN A 326 2.04 26.34 -24.29
N GLU A 327 0.72 26.50 -24.28
CA GLU A 327 -0.17 25.92 -23.27
C GLU A 327 -0.35 24.42 -23.42
N SER A 328 -0.19 23.87 -24.61
CA SER A 328 -0.32 22.43 -24.85
C SER A 328 0.93 21.61 -24.51
N PHE A 329 2.09 22.27 -24.38
CA PHE A 329 3.34 21.59 -24.05
C PHE A 329 3.57 21.54 -22.54
N ILE A 330 4.03 20.40 -22.06
CA ILE A 330 4.48 20.21 -20.67
C ILE A 330 5.92 19.75 -20.67
N LEU A 331 6.81 20.51 -20.07
CA LEU A 331 8.19 20.11 -19.89
C LEU A 331 8.36 19.41 -18.54
N ILE A 332 8.79 18.15 -18.56
CA ILE A 332 9.11 17.36 -17.37
C ILE A 332 10.62 17.16 -17.34
N ILE A 333 11.27 17.56 -16.25
CA ILE A 333 12.73 17.41 -16.09
C ILE A 333 13.01 16.50 -14.89
N ASP A 334 13.55 15.32 -15.20
CA ASP A 334 14.03 14.37 -14.18
C ASP A 334 15.46 14.71 -13.75
N ASP A 335 15.80 14.42 -12.50
CA ASP A 335 17.13 14.65 -11.93
C ASP A 335 17.67 16.07 -12.15
N PHE A 336 16.83 17.09 -12.01
CA PHE A 336 17.20 18.49 -12.25
C PHE A 336 18.39 18.95 -11.42
N HIS A 337 18.63 18.35 -10.23
CA HIS A 337 19.76 18.66 -9.37
C HIS A 337 21.13 18.44 -10.05
N ILE A 338 21.19 17.61 -11.11
CA ILE A 338 22.39 17.37 -11.93
C ILE A 338 22.58 18.47 -12.97
N ALA A 339 21.50 19.17 -13.34
CA ALA A 339 21.57 20.25 -14.34
C ALA A 339 22.51 21.38 -13.88
N ALA A 340 23.20 21.99 -14.82
CA ALA A 340 24.09 23.14 -14.61
C ALA A 340 25.14 22.89 -13.51
N LYS A 341 25.62 21.65 -13.34
CA LYS A 341 26.63 21.24 -12.36
C LYS A 341 26.30 21.65 -10.91
N GLY A 342 25.02 21.74 -10.55
CA GLY A 342 24.56 22.08 -9.20
C GLY A 342 24.91 23.49 -8.73
N ASN A 343 25.09 24.46 -9.64
CA ASN A 343 25.43 25.83 -9.28
C ASN A 343 24.21 26.75 -9.27
N ASP A 344 23.89 27.35 -8.13
CA ASP A 344 22.71 28.19 -7.88
C ASP A 344 22.54 29.33 -8.87
N LYS A 345 23.64 29.98 -9.23
CA LYS A 345 23.62 31.12 -10.16
C LYS A 345 23.20 30.65 -11.59
N TYR A 346 23.64 29.47 -11.97
CA TYR A 346 23.28 28.88 -13.25
C TYR A 346 21.84 28.33 -13.24
N TRP A 347 21.36 27.80 -12.13
CA TRP A 347 19.98 27.36 -12.00
C TRP A 347 18.98 28.48 -12.18
N LYS A 348 19.25 29.69 -11.60
CA LYS A 348 18.38 30.86 -11.80
C LYS A 348 18.23 31.20 -13.28
N LEU A 349 19.35 31.27 -14.00
CA LEU A 349 19.33 31.58 -15.43
C LEU A 349 18.68 30.49 -16.26
N LEU A 350 18.91 29.22 -15.91
CA LEU A 350 18.31 28.07 -16.58
C LEU A 350 16.78 28.07 -16.42
N VAL A 351 16.28 28.20 -15.19
CA VAL A 351 14.83 28.25 -14.92
C VAL A 351 14.18 29.43 -15.62
N SER A 352 14.77 30.62 -15.56
CA SER A 352 14.25 31.80 -16.27
C SER A 352 14.18 31.57 -17.79
N ASN A 353 15.18 30.93 -18.39
CA ASN A 353 15.15 30.59 -19.81
C ASN A 353 14.08 29.55 -20.15
N ILE A 354 13.89 28.54 -19.30
CA ILE A 354 12.85 27.52 -19.47
C ILE A 354 11.44 28.12 -19.33
N GLU A 355 11.21 28.99 -18.32
CA GLU A 355 9.94 29.71 -18.12
C GLU A 355 9.59 30.62 -19.33
N SER A 356 10.62 31.11 -20.04
CA SER A 356 10.38 31.90 -21.28
C SER A 356 9.91 31.06 -22.46
N LEU A 357 10.13 29.73 -22.43
CA LEU A 357 9.80 28.80 -23.52
C LEU A 357 8.53 27.98 -23.23
N PHE A 358 8.27 27.64 -21.97
CA PHE A 358 7.19 26.74 -21.60
C PHE A 358 6.26 27.39 -20.56
N TYR A 359 4.97 27.16 -20.74
CA TYR A 359 3.92 27.56 -19.80
C TYR A 359 3.73 26.54 -18.69
N ASN A 360 3.93 25.25 -18.99
CA ASN A 360 3.80 24.15 -18.06
C ASN A 360 5.15 23.48 -17.84
N ILE A 361 5.63 23.46 -16.58
CA ILE A 361 6.95 22.96 -16.23
C ILE A 361 6.83 22.15 -14.95
N ILE A 362 7.36 20.93 -14.97
CA ILE A 362 7.48 20.05 -13.81
C ILE A 362 8.95 19.72 -13.64
N ILE A 363 9.52 20.14 -12.53
CA ILE A 363 10.90 19.88 -12.16
C ILE A 363 10.92 18.86 -11.03
N ILE A 364 11.68 17.77 -11.21
CA ILE A 364 11.80 16.70 -10.24
C ILE A 364 13.28 16.50 -9.93
N GLY A 365 13.64 16.46 -8.64
CA GLY A 365 15.05 16.29 -8.26
C GLY A 365 15.25 15.90 -6.81
N ASP A 366 16.52 15.61 -6.48
CA ASP A 366 16.99 15.40 -5.11
C ASP A 366 17.78 16.64 -4.71
N PHE A 367 17.17 17.49 -3.91
CA PHE A 367 17.82 18.69 -3.40
C PHE A 367 18.12 18.45 -1.92
N SER A 368 19.35 18.09 -1.60
CA SER A 368 19.83 17.80 -0.24
C SER A 368 19.92 19.03 0.67
N LEU A 369 19.07 20.02 0.47
CA LEU A 369 19.00 21.21 1.30
C LEU A 369 18.07 20.98 2.50
N PRO A 370 18.37 21.54 3.68
CA PRO A 370 17.45 21.55 4.81
C PRO A 370 16.07 22.09 4.38
N ASN A 371 15.00 21.50 4.87
CA ASN A 371 13.61 21.79 4.46
C ASN A 371 13.27 23.29 4.51
N ASP A 372 13.87 24.07 5.40
CA ASP A 372 13.64 25.51 5.54
C ASP A 372 14.34 26.37 4.46
N GLU A 373 15.43 25.87 3.85
CA GLU A 373 16.18 26.61 2.85
C GLU A 373 15.63 26.42 1.42
N LEU A 374 15.02 25.26 1.13
CA LEU A 374 14.38 25.02 -0.18
C LEU A 374 13.24 26.00 -0.47
N SER A 375 12.56 26.45 0.59
CA SER A 375 11.47 27.42 0.49
C SER A 375 11.98 28.83 0.11
N ALA A 376 13.24 29.12 0.37
CA ALA A 376 13.89 30.40 0.08
C ALA A 376 14.70 30.37 -1.23
N PHE A 377 14.75 29.23 -1.96
CA PHE A 377 15.57 29.12 -3.15
C PHE A 377 14.99 29.95 -4.31
N PRO A 378 15.61 31.05 -4.73
CA PRO A 378 15.03 32.03 -5.64
C PRO A 378 14.55 31.51 -6.99
N PRO A 379 15.16 30.47 -7.62
CA PRO A 379 14.71 30.00 -8.93
C PRO A 379 13.32 29.38 -8.93
N PHE A 380 12.78 28.99 -7.76
CA PHE A 380 11.52 28.28 -7.64
C PHE A 380 10.43 29.07 -6.91
N GLU A 381 10.52 30.40 -6.87
CA GLU A 381 9.54 31.24 -6.16
C GLU A 381 8.12 31.09 -6.71
N ASN A 382 8.00 30.93 -8.04
CA ASN A 382 6.72 30.78 -8.73
C ASN A 382 6.19 29.33 -8.75
N PHE A 383 6.98 28.35 -8.30
CA PHE A 383 6.63 26.94 -8.38
C PHE A 383 5.89 26.51 -7.11
N LYS A 384 4.82 25.75 -7.30
CA LYS A 384 4.22 24.98 -6.20
C LYS A 384 5.19 23.87 -5.82
N LYS A 385 5.50 23.76 -4.54
CA LYS A 385 6.54 22.86 -4.02
C LYS A 385 5.93 21.66 -3.35
N PHE A 386 6.44 20.48 -3.71
CA PHE A 386 5.97 19.20 -3.19
C PHE A 386 7.13 18.35 -2.74
N HIS A 387 6.90 17.57 -1.70
CA HIS A 387 7.84 16.55 -1.24
C HIS A 387 7.21 15.17 -1.39
N ILE A 388 7.92 14.20 -1.99
CA ILE A 388 7.48 12.81 -2.13
C ILE A 388 7.50 12.16 -0.76
N LEU A 389 6.34 11.67 -0.32
CA LEU A 389 6.20 10.97 0.95
C LEU A 389 6.54 9.47 0.79
N GLU A 390 6.98 8.88 1.89
CA GLU A 390 7.09 7.44 2.01
C GLU A 390 5.70 6.78 1.94
N PHE A 391 5.65 5.51 1.55
CA PHE A 391 4.40 4.75 1.54
C PHE A 391 3.94 4.45 2.97
N GLY A 392 2.76 4.94 3.34
CA GLY A 392 2.04 4.47 4.50
C GLY A 392 1.48 3.06 4.30
N ALA A 393 0.80 2.53 5.30
CA ALA A 393 0.23 1.18 5.25
C ALA A 393 -0.71 0.99 4.05
N ASP A 394 -1.48 2.01 3.68
CA ASP A 394 -2.45 2.01 2.58
C ASP A 394 -1.78 1.85 1.19
N LEU A 395 -0.77 2.66 0.88
CA LEU A 395 -0.05 2.57 -0.40
C LEU A 395 0.86 1.32 -0.46
N ARG A 396 1.43 0.94 0.67
CA ARG A 396 2.21 -0.28 0.84
C ARG A 396 1.35 -1.51 0.50
N ASN A 397 0.14 -1.60 1.07
CA ASN A 397 -0.80 -2.67 0.78
C ASN A 397 -1.17 -2.73 -0.71
N LYS A 398 -1.48 -1.59 -1.33
CA LYS A 398 -1.80 -1.52 -2.77
C LYS A 398 -0.65 -2.03 -3.65
N LEU A 399 0.60 -1.72 -3.29
CA LEU A 399 1.77 -2.23 -4.02
C LEU A 399 1.92 -3.74 -3.86
N VAL A 400 1.69 -4.25 -2.65
CA VAL A 400 1.74 -5.70 -2.36
C VAL A 400 0.62 -6.45 -3.07
N GLU A 401 -0.59 -5.91 -3.10
CA GLU A 401 -1.72 -6.47 -3.84
C GLU A 401 -1.41 -6.55 -5.33
N LYS A 402 -0.98 -5.45 -5.94
CA LYS A 402 -0.56 -5.43 -7.35
C LYS A 402 0.50 -6.48 -7.67
N TRP A 403 1.49 -6.62 -6.79
CA TRP A 403 2.53 -7.63 -6.94
C TRP A 403 1.98 -9.05 -6.97
N TYR A 404 1.07 -9.39 -6.07
CA TYR A 404 0.50 -10.73 -6.00
C TYR A 404 -0.62 -10.98 -7.03
N GLU A 405 -1.21 -9.95 -7.62
CA GLU A 405 -2.19 -10.07 -8.71
C GLU A 405 -1.55 -10.49 -10.04
N ILE A 406 -0.23 -10.35 -10.19
CA ILE A 406 0.47 -10.68 -11.44
C ILE A 406 0.36 -12.18 -11.73
N GLY A 407 -0.40 -12.53 -12.78
CA GLY A 407 -0.51 -13.91 -13.28
C GLY A 407 -1.51 -14.81 -12.54
N ILE A 408 -2.44 -14.27 -11.73
CA ILE A 408 -3.42 -15.05 -10.96
C ILE A 408 -4.84 -14.91 -11.53
N ASP A 409 -5.54 -16.04 -11.64
CA ASP A 409 -6.97 -16.12 -12.01
C ASP A 409 -7.85 -16.11 -10.73
N THR A 410 -8.84 -15.21 -10.66
CA THR A 410 -9.51 -14.85 -9.39
C THR A 410 -10.77 -15.64 -9.11
N SER A 411 -10.69 -16.68 -8.28
CA SER A 411 -11.84 -17.29 -7.59
C SER A 411 -12.00 -16.74 -6.16
N ILE A 412 -13.17 -16.95 -5.48
CA ILE A 412 -13.40 -16.45 -4.10
C ILE A 412 -12.39 -17.05 -3.10
N GLU A 413 -12.07 -18.34 -3.24
CA GLU A 413 -11.03 -18.98 -2.42
C GLU A 413 -9.65 -18.40 -2.68
N SER A 414 -9.34 -18.04 -3.94
CA SER A 414 -8.07 -17.37 -4.26
C SER A 414 -7.97 -15.95 -3.66
N ARG A 415 -9.08 -15.23 -3.46
CA ARG A 415 -9.06 -13.91 -2.80
C ARG A 415 -8.62 -13.97 -1.34
N ASN A 416 -9.17 -14.88 -0.57
CA ASN A 416 -8.79 -15.02 0.85
C ASN A 416 -7.35 -15.50 1.02
N GLU A 417 -6.88 -16.39 0.16
CA GLU A 417 -5.46 -16.77 0.14
C GLU A 417 -4.56 -15.61 -0.28
N MET A 418 -5.01 -14.80 -1.24
CA MET A 418 -4.32 -13.58 -1.64
C MET A 418 -4.22 -12.59 -0.48
N ARG A 419 -5.33 -12.33 0.24
CA ARG A 419 -5.35 -11.46 1.42
C ARG A 419 -4.42 -11.97 2.53
N LYS A 420 -4.41 -13.29 2.77
CA LYS A 420 -3.45 -13.91 3.72
C LYS A 420 -2.01 -13.64 3.31
N LYS A 421 -1.67 -13.83 2.03
CA LYS A 421 -0.33 -13.55 1.50
C LYS A 421 0.02 -12.06 1.61
N THR A 422 -0.93 -11.19 1.27
CA THR A 422 -0.77 -9.73 1.35
C THR A 422 -0.57 -9.29 2.80
N ASP A 423 -1.36 -9.79 3.74
CA ASP A 423 -1.23 -9.48 5.17
C ASP A 423 0.11 -9.95 5.72
N TYR A 424 0.53 -11.17 5.38
CA TYR A 424 1.84 -11.70 5.75
C TYR A 424 2.98 -10.85 5.20
N ALA A 425 2.92 -10.50 3.90
CA ALA A 425 3.93 -9.67 3.27
C ALA A 425 3.98 -8.26 3.86
N ASN A 426 2.82 -7.64 4.14
CA ASN A 426 2.76 -6.32 4.79
C ASN A 426 3.37 -6.34 6.19
N GLN A 427 3.05 -7.36 6.99
CA GLN A 427 3.65 -7.54 8.31
C GLN A 427 5.17 -7.72 8.21
N TYR A 428 5.60 -8.51 7.25
CA TYR A 428 7.02 -8.77 6.99
C TYR A 428 7.74 -7.50 6.53
N ILE A 429 7.18 -6.76 5.58
CA ILE A 429 7.68 -5.47 5.10
C ILE A 429 7.78 -4.48 6.27
N LYS A 430 6.74 -4.37 7.10
CA LYS A 430 6.72 -3.52 8.28
C LYS A 430 7.85 -3.87 9.27
N THR A 431 8.12 -5.16 9.43
CA THR A 431 9.21 -5.63 10.28
C THR A 431 10.58 -5.26 9.71
N ILE A 432 10.79 -5.40 8.40
CA ILE A 432 12.05 -5.05 7.74
C ILE A 432 12.25 -3.54 7.69
N LEU A 433 11.25 -2.78 7.22
CA LEU A 433 11.36 -1.33 7.18
C LEU A 433 11.65 -0.75 8.57
N GLY A 434 11.18 -1.43 9.63
CA GLY A 434 11.42 -1.06 11.02
C GLY A 434 10.99 0.38 11.33
N LYS A 435 11.36 0.88 12.50
CA LYS A 435 11.15 2.30 12.81
C LYS A 435 12.25 3.14 12.15
N ASN A 436 11.98 3.64 10.92
CA ASN A 436 12.87 4.53 10.15
C ASN A 436 14.24 3.94 9.78
N PHE A 437 14.36 2.63 9.54
CA PHE A 437 15.60 2.00 9.06
C PHE A 437 15.85 2.22 7.59
N ILE A 438 14.84 1.86 6.82
CA ILE A 438 14.78 2.05 5.38
C ILE A 438 13.53 2.87 5.14
N PRO A 439 13.62 3.94 4.36
CA PRO A 439 12.43 4.67 3.95
C PRO A 439 11.49 3.73 3.20
N ALA A 440 10.19 3.83 3.48
CA ALA A 440 9.17 2.99 2.86
C ALA A 440 8.91 3.40 1.40
N PHE A 441 9.97 3.45 0.58
CA PHE A 441 9.87 3.74 -0.83
C PHE A 441 9.60 2.49 -1.67
N PRO A 442 8.93 2.60 -2.82
CA PRO A 442 8.54 1.46 -3.67
C PRO A 442 9.68 0.50 -3.99
N VAL A 443 10.86 1.01 -4.28
CA VAL A 443 12.05 0.21 -4.65
C VAL A 443 12.42 -0.78 -3.54
N TYR A 444 12.43 -0.33 -2.29
CA TYR A 444 12.75 -1.18 -1.15
C TYR A 444 11.65 -2.21 -0.88
N ILE A 445 10.38 -1.80 -1.00
CA ILE A 445 9.23 -2.70 -0.81
C ILE A 445 9.24 -3.82 -1.87
N LEU A 446 9.45 -3.47 -3.14
CA LEU A 446 9.54 -4.44 -4.24
C LEU A 446 10.73 -5.40 -4.07
N GLY A 447 11.88 -4.90 -3.63
CA GLY A 447 13.04 -5.74 -3.32
C GLY A 447 12.76 -6.73 -2.19
N ILE A 448 12.02 -6.32 -1.15
CA ILE A 448 11.57 -7.20 -0.08
C ILE A 448 10.60 -8.26 -0.62
N LEU A 449 9.64 -7.89 -1.45
CA LEU A 449 8.68 -8.82 -2.07
C LEU A 449 9.36 -9.85 -2.95
N GLN A 450 10.30 -9.42 -3.79
CA GLN A 450 11.11 -10.32 -4.61
C GLN A 450 11.92 -11.30 -3.75
N SER A 451 12.49 -10.83 -2.64
CA SER A 451 13.21 -11.67 -1.70
C SER A 451 12.31 -12.71 -1.03
N LEU A 452 11.07 -12.33 -0.65
CA LEU A 452 10.06 -13.25 -0.10
C LEU A 452 9.71 -14.38 -1.06
N GLU A 453 9.66 -14.12 -2.35
CA GLU A 453 9.39 -15.15 -3.37
C GLU A 453 10.61 -16.03 -3.65
N GLY A 454 11.80 -15.45 -3.70
CA GLY A 454 13.06 -16.17 -3.97
C GLY A 454 13.38 -17.22 -2.92
N VAL A 455 13.01 -16.99 -1.66
CA VAL A 455 13.25 -17.95 -0.56
C VAL A 455 12.34 -19.17 -0.64
N LYS A 456 11.16 -19.07 -1.25
CA LYS A 456 10.31 -20.27 -1.50
C LYS A 456 10.93 -21.27 -2.46
N GLN A 457 11.92 -20.85 -3.27
CA GLN A 457 12.62 -21.72 -4.23
C GLN A 457 13.93 -22.33 -3.66
N SER A 458 14.49 -21.76 -2.59
CA SER A 458 15.70 -22.27 -1.94
C SER A 458 15.34 -23.05 -0.67
N SER A 459 15.72 -24.32 -0.60
CA SER A 459 15.52 -25.22 0.55
C SER A 459 16.33 -24.87 1.80
N GLU A 460 17.01 -23.73 1.82
CA GLU A 460 17.81 -23.28 2.96
C GLU A 460 17.07 -22.18 3.71
N ASN A 461 16.83 -22.45 5.01
CA ASN A 461 16.17 -21.55 5.97
C ASN A 461 17.05 -20.35 6.33
N TYR A 462 17.29 -19.45 5.37
CA TYR A 462 17.89 -18.17 5.70
C TYR A 462 16.86 -17.24 6.33
N SER A 463 17.27 -16.52 7.37
CA SER A 463 16.48 -15.40 7.89
C SER A 463 16.31 -14.37 6.78
N LEU A 464 15.11 -14.31 6.24
CA LEU A 464 14.71 -13.38 5.20
C LEU A 464 15.14 -11.93 5.50
N HIS A 465 15.01 -11.52 6.74
CA HIS A 465 15.30 -10.17 7.19
C HIS A 465 16.78 -9.77 7.04
N GLY A 466 17.71 -10.54 7.62
CA GLY A 466 19.13 -10.22 7.52
C GLY A 466 19.70 -10.49 6.13
N PHE A 467 19.14 -11.47 5.40
CA PHE A 467 19.50 -11.79 4.03
C PHE A 467 19.20 -10.61 3.08
N TYR A 468 18.06 -9.95 3.25
CA TYR A 468 17.70 -8.80 2.44
C TYR A 468 18.70 -7.64 2.57
N TYR A 469 19.07 -7.28 3.80
CA TYR A 469 20.07 -6.23 4.03
C TYR A 469 21.47 -6.61 3.54
N GLU A 470 21.87 -7.85 3.74
CA GLU A 470 23.12 -8.35 3.21
C GLU A 470 23.14 -8.33 1.69
N HIS A 471 22.02 -8.66 1.05
CA HIS A 471 21.85 -8.56 -0.39
C HIS A 471 21.94 -7.10 -0.87
N LEU A 472 21.28 -6.15 -0.23
CA LEU A 472 21.38 -4.72 -0.57
C LEU A 472 22.82 -4.21 -0.48
N ILE A 473 23.56 -4.57 0.56
CA ILE A 473 24.96 -4.17 0.75
C ILE A 473 25.85 -4.79 -0.33
N ASN A 474 25.67 -6.08 -0.61
CA ASN A 474 26.44 -6.78 -1.63
C ASN A 474 26.17 -6.23 -3.03
N ASP A 475 24.91 -5.94 -3.34
CA ASP A 475 24.51 -5.36 -4.62
C ASP A 475 25.12 -3.96 -4.82
N ALA A 476 25.04 -3.11 -3.79
CA ALA A 476 25.67 -1.80 -3.79
C ALA A 476 27.19 -1.87 -4.03
N LEU A 477 27.86 -2.80 -3.38
CA LEU A 477 29.30 -3.03 -3.61
C LEU A 477 29.58 -3.61 -4.99
N PHE A 478 28.78 -4.55 -5.47
CA PHE A 478 28.95 -5.20 -6.75
C PHE A 478 28.93 -4.20 -7.91
N HIS A 479 28.02 -3.22 -7.85
CA HIS A 479 27.91 -2.16 -8.86
C HIS A 479 28.97 -1.04 -8.73
N ALA A 480 29.58 -0.89 -7.55
CA ALA A 480 30.55 0.18 -7.29
C ALA A 480 32.00 -0.25 -7.49
N VAL A 481 32.31 -1.52 -7.25
CA VAL A 481 33.68 -2.08 -7.26
C VAL A 481 34.06 -2.50 -8.66
N ASP A 482 35.11 -1.93 -9.22
CA ASP A 482 35.59 -2.27 -10.58
C ASP A 482 36.13 -3.72 -10.65
N ASN A 483 36.77 -4.22 -9.59
CA ASN A 483 37.26 -5.59 -9.49
C ASN A 483 36.49 -6.35 -8.39
N GLN A 484 35.59 -7.22 -8.80
CA GLN A 484 34.72 -7.97 -7.88
C GLN A 484 35.46 -8.81 -6.82
N LYS A 485 36.72 -9.19 -7.08
CA LYS A 485 37.57 -9.85 -6.08
C LYS A 485 37.80 -8.99 -4.83
N ASN A 486 37.68 -7.67 -4.95
CA ASN A 486 37.92 -6.75 -3.86
C ASN A 486 36.68 -6.55 -2.95
N ILE A 487 35.51 -7.12 -3.25
CA ILE A 487 34.30 -6.98 -2.43
C ILE A 487 34.55 -7.43 -0.97
N GLY A 488 35.30 -8.54 -0.80
CA GLY A 488 35.69 -9.03 0.52
C GLY A 488 36.47 -8.00 1.35
N PHE A 489 37.39 -7.27 0.71
CA PHE A 489 38.12 -6.18 1.33
C PHE A 489 37.17 -5.09 1.84
N TYR A 490 36.26 -4.56 0.97
CA TYR A 490 35.34 -3.51 1.35
C TYR A 490 34.42 -3.94 2.48
N ARG A 491 33.90 -5.15 2.46
CA ARG A 491 33.08 -5.70 3.55
C ARG A 491 33.83 -5.72 4.88
N LYS A 492 35.06 -6.23 4.91
CA LYS A 492 35.88 -6.29 6.13
C LYS A 492 36.26 -4.91 6.60
N PHE A 493 36.65 -4.02 5.68
CA PHE A 493 36.97 -2.63 5.97
C PHE A 493 35.79 -1.88 6.63
N LEU A 494 34.57 -2.00 6.08
CA LEU A 494 33.37 -1.42 6.65
C LEU A 494 33.02 -2.05 8.01
N THR A 495 33.23 -3.35 8.19
CA THR A 495 33.00 -4.04 9.47
C THR A 495 33.84 -3.41 10.59
N GLU A 496 35.13 -3.19 10.35
CA GLU A 496 36.02 -2.62 11.35
C GLU A 496 35.76 -1.10 11.54
N LEU A 497 35.51 -0.38 10.46
CA LEU A 497 35.19 1.03 10.53
C LEU A 497 33.92 1.31 11.34
N CYS A 498 32.83 0.57 11.07
CA CYS A 498 31.57 0.74 11.80
C CYS A 498 31.70 0.36 13.27
N TYR A 499 32.53 -0.65 13.59
CA TYR A 499 32.81 -0.97 14.99
C TYR A 499 33.58 0.15 15.72
N ILE A 500 34.50 0.86 15.03
CA ILE A 500 35.14 2.06 15.60
C ILE A 500 34.12 3.15 15.86
N PHE A 501 33.16 3.37 14.97
CA PHE A 501 32.07 4.30 15.21
C PHE A 501 31.28 3.92 16.46
N PHE A 502 30.95 2.65 16.60
CA PHE A 502 30.25 2.11 17.76
C PHE A 502 31.01 2.32 19.07
N CYS A 503 32.33 2.03 19.08
CA CYS A 503 33.17 2.21 20.26
C CYS A 503 33.35 3.69 20.66
N LYS A 504 33.29 4.61 19.69
CA LYS A 504 33.39 6.06 19.94
C LYS A 504 32.03 6.70 20.27
N ASP A 505 30.94 5.93 20.24
CA ASP A 505 29.56 6.46 20.35
C ASP A 505 29.31 7.62 19.38
N ARG A 506 29.79 7.48 18.14
CA ARG A 506 29.66 8.46 17.07
C ARG A 506 29.32 7.75 15.76
N GLN A 507 28.47 8.35 14.96
CA GLN A 507 28.14 7.85 13.62
C GLN A 507 28.91 8.58 12.51
N HIS A 508 29.94 9.33 12.84
CA HIS A 508 30.79 10.05 11.91
C HIS A 508 32.23 10.15 12.42
N ILE A 509 33.16 10.28 11.50
CA ILE A 509 34.57 10.61 11.75
C ILE A 509 35.05 11.66 10.75
N SER A 510 36.09 12.42 11.10
CA SER A 510 36.69 13.35 10.16
C SER A 510 37.36 12.60 8.99
N ILE A 511 37.57 13.32 7.89
CA ILE A 511 38.28 12.77 6.74
C ILE A 511 39.70 12.34 7.12
N GLU A 512 40.35 13.09 8.01
CA GLU A 512 41.69 12.79 8.52
C GLU A 512 41.73 11.51 9.36
N GLU A 513 40.72 11.32 10.24
CA GLU A 513 40.58 10.08 11.03
C GLU A 513 40.34 8.86 10.10
N PHE A 514 39.57 9.03 9.05
CA PHE A 514 39.35 7.99 8.04
C PHE A 514 40.65 7.64 7.32
N ASP A 515 41.43 8.61 6.94
CA ASP A 515 42.71 8.46 6.28
C ASP A 515 43.75 7.75 7.15
N LEU A 516 43.72 8.04 8.45
CA LEU A 516 44.54 7.34 9.44
C LEU A 516 44.08 5.90 9.62
N PHE A 517 42.79 5.68 9.69
CA PHE A 517 42.22 4.32 9.77
C PHE A 517 42.58 3.50 8.53
N HIS A 518 42.41 4.05 7.32
CA HIS A 518 42.76 3.35 6.08
C HIS A 518 44.25 2.90 6.08
N ARG A 519 45.15 3.82 6.41
CA ARG A 519 46.60 3.49 6.47
C ARG A 519 46.91 2.40 7.50
N LYS A 520 46.26 2.48 8.67
CA LYS A 520 46.42 1.47 9.72
C LYS A 520 45.89 0.11 9.27
N TYR A 521 44.69 0.08 8.70
CA TYR A 521 44.04 -1.11 8.19
C TYR A 521 44.86 -1.80 7.10
N CYS A 522 45.34 -1.04 6.10
CA CYS A 522 46.17 -1.58 5.04
C CYS A 522 47.48 -2.18 5.56
N LYS A 523 48.09 -1.53 6.55
CA LYS A 523 49.32 -2.06 7.20
C LYS A 523 49.04 -3.33 7.99
N GLU A 524 47.93 -3.42 8.71
CA GLU A 524 47.57 -4.58 9.53
C GLU A 524 47.19 -5.80 8.69
N HIS A 525 46.60 -5.58 7.51
CA HIS A 525 46.14 -6.63 6.59
C HIS A 525 47.06 -6.88 5.39
N ASP A 526 48.23 -6.21 5.33
CA ASP A 526 49.24 -6.31 4.23
C ASP A 526 48.60 -6.07 2.83
N VAL A 527 47.83 -4.99 2.73
CA VAL A 527 47.10 -4.60 1.51
C VAL A 527 47.71 -3.34 0.91
N ASP A 528 48.53 -3.50 -0.13
CA ASP A 528 49.21 -2.36 -0.77
C ASP A 528 48.57 -1.95 -2.12
N ASN A 529 47.67 -2.73 -2.66
CA ASN A 529 47.14 -2.60 -4.01
C ASN A 529 45.82 -1.83 -4.12
N ILE A 530 45.24 -1.36 -2.98
CA ILE A 530 44.00 -0.60 -2.97
C ILE A 530 44.23 0.78 -2.33
N GLY A 531 44.30 1.78 -3.20
CA GLY A 531 44.63 3.14 -2.80
C GLY A 531 43.45 3.85 -2.05
N GLN A 532 43.80 4.77 -1.18
CA GLN A 532 42.86 5.55 -0.39
C GLN A 532 41.81 6.29 -1.25
N THR A 533 42.23 6.85 -2.39
CA THR A 533 41.34 7.55 -3.33
C THR A 533 40.34 6.57 -3.96
N GLU A 534 40.79 5.36 -4.28
CA GLU A 534 39.94 4.30 -4.79
C GLU A 534 38.87 3.89 -3.76
N VAL A 535 39.27 3.68 -2.50
CA VAL A 535 38.35 3.33 -1.42
C VAL A 535 37.30 4.40 -1.22
N LYS A 536 37.71 5.69 -1.16
CA LYS A 536 36.76 6.80 -1.02
C LYS A 536 35.78 6.87 -2.20
N SER A 537 36.30 6.76 -3.42
CA SER A 537 35.45 6.82 -4.62
C SER A 537 34.46 5.67 -4.70
N THR A 538 34.90 4.45 -4.40
CA THR A 538 34.06 3.25 -4.41
C THR A 538 32.98 3.29 -3.32
N LEU A 539 33.35 3.66 -2.08
CA LEU A 539 32.40 3.74 -0.97
C LEU A 539 31.41 4.91 -1.12
N LYS A 540 31.82 6.00 -1.80
CA LYS A 540 30.91 7.07 -2.20
C LYS A 540 30.00 6.62 -3.34
N LYS A 541 30.51 5.94 -4.37
CA LYS A 541 29.72 5.41 -5.50
C LYS A 541 28.71 4.37 -5.05
N SER A 542 29.07 3.50 -4.11
CA SER A 542 28.14 2.52 -3.52
C SER A 542 27.14 3.14 -2.55
N LYS A 543 27.31 4.42 -2.19
CA LYS A 543 26.49 5.16 -1.20
C LYS A 543 26.44 4.51 0.19
N LEU A 544 27.36 3.61 0.47
CA LEU A 544 27.53 3.04 1.81
C LEU A 544 28.16 4.02 2.78
N LEU A 545 29.00 4.95 2.28
CA LEU A 545 29.53 6.07 3.02
C LEU A 545 29.33 7.39 2.26
N SER A 546 29.08 8.47 2.98
CA SER A 546 29.16 9.85 2.50
C SER A 546 30.47 10.50 2.94
N PHE A 547 31.00 11.42 2.11
CA PHE A 547 32.27 12.14 2.27
C PHE A 547 32.08 13.64 2.04
N ASP A 548 31.08 14.24 2.66
CA ASP A 548 30.80 15.68 2.47
C ASP A 548 31.70 16.53 3.38
N PHE A 549 31.30 16.80 4.62
CA PHE A 549 32.13 17.46 5.63
C PHE A 549 32.92 16.46 6.46
N ASP A 550 32.25 15.39 6.88
CA ASP A 550 32.77 14.24 7.60
C ASP A 550 32.46 12.95 6.85
N VAL A 551 33.08 11.87 7.27
CA VAL A 551 32.74 10.53 6.77
C VAL A 551 31.63 9.98 7.62
N THR A 552 30.46 9.80 7.00
CA THR A 552 29.25 9.26 7.64
C THR A 552 28.77 8.02 6.91
N VAL A 553 27.98 7.19 7.59
CA VAL A 553 27.35 6.03 6.96
C VAL A 553 26.11 6.48 6.16
N GLY A 554 26.00 6.06 4.92
CA GLY A 554 24.91 6.48 4.02
C GLY A 554 23.52 6.12 4.53
N HIS A 555 23.38 4.95 5.15
CA HIS A 555 22.12 4.47 5.71
C HIS A 555 22.32 3.80 7.06
N LYS A 556 21.41 4.01 8.00
CA LYS A 556 21.49 3.44 9.37
C LYS A 556 21.62 1.91 9.38
N TYR A 557 20.92 1.20 8.47
CA TYR A 557 21.00 -0.26 8.40
C TYR A 557 22.42 -0.77 8.07
N VAL A 558 23.20 -0.04 7.28
CA VAL A 558 24.59 -0.36 6.95
C VAL A 558 25.43 -0.35 8.22
N TYR A 559 25.30 0.70 9.03
CA TYR A 559 25.99 0.80 10.32
C TYR A 559 25.63 -0.36 11.24
N TYR A 560 24.32 -0.62 11.46
CA TYR A 560 23.87 -1.67 12.37
C TYR A 560 24.31 -3.06 11.89
N PHE A 561 24.23 -3.31 10.58
CA PHE A 561 24.67 -4.57 9.98
C PHE A 561 26.16 -4.83 10.23
N PHE A 562 27.02 -3.85 9.94
CA PHE A 562 28.46 -4.06 10.08
C PHE A 562 28.93 -4.08 11.53
N VAL A 563 28.31 -3.33 12.42
CA VAL A 563 28.54 -3.46 13.87
C VAL A 563 28.14 -4.85 14.33
N ALA A 564 26.96 -5.32 13.96
CA ALA A 564 26.48 -6.67 14.27
C ALA A 564 27.41 -7.75 13.70
N LYS A 565 27.90 -7.55 12.49
CA LYS A 565 28.86 -8.46 11.84
C LYS A 565 30.16 -8.56 12.63
N TYR A 566 30.70 -7.43 13.07
CA TYR A 566 31.89 -7.43 13.91
C TYR A 566 31.67 -8.19 15.21
N LEU A 567 30.56 -7.89 15.91
CA LEU A 567 30.21 -8.54 17.17
C LEU A 567 29.97 -10.04 16.98
N ALA A 568 29.28 -10.45 15.93
CA ALA A 568 29.02 -11.85 15.61
C ALA A 568 30.31 -12.64 15.30
N ASP A 569 31.21 -12.04 14.49
CA ASP A 569 32.48 -12.65 14.11
C ASP A 569 33.46 -12.80 15.28
N ASN A 570 33.25 -12.09 16.39
CA ASN A 570 34.16 -12.08 17.55
C ASN A 570 33.48 -12.54 18.86
N LEU A 571 32.38 -13.29 18.79
CA LEU A 571 31.64 -13.80 19.98
C LEU A 571 32.47 -14.75 20.84
N ASP A 572 33.58 -15.29 20.35
CA ASP A 572 34.55 -16.07 21.12
C ASP A 572 35.25 -15.24 22.21
N LYS A 573 35.37 -13.91 21.98
CA LYS A 573 36.03 -13.01 22.94
C LYS A 573 35.09 -12.65 24.09
N LYS A 574 35.62 -12.77 25.35
CA LYS A 574 34.85 -12.48 26.57
C LYS A 574 34.30 -11.05 26.61
N GLU A 575 35.09 -10.08 26.15
CA GLU A 575 34.74 -8.66 26.13
C GLU A 575 33.54 -8.41 25.18
N ILE A 576 33.53 -9.04 24.01
CA ILE A 576 32.44 -8.94 23.05
C ILE A 576 31.14 -9.57 23.60
N ARG A 577 31.24 -10.70 24.28
CA ARG A 577 30.09 -11.32 24.93
C ARG A 577 29.46 -10.41 25.98
N GLU A 578 30.28 -9.71 26.78
CA GLU A 578 29.75 -8.74 27.75
C GLU A 578 29.11 -7.54 27.07
N ILE A 579 29.64 -7.04 25.93
CA ILE A 579 28.99 -6.00 25.12
C ILE A 579 27.63 -6.49 24.63
N VAL A 580 27.54 -7.70 24.07
CA VAL A 580 26.27 -8.26 23.56
C VAL A 580 25.24 -8.43 24.69
N LYS A 581 25.65 -8.87 25.87
CA LYS A 581 24.75 -8.92 27.04
C LYS A 581 24.23 -7.54 27.44
N LYS A 582 25.11 -6.53 27.44
CA LYS A 582 24.70 -5.14 27.71
C LYS A 582 23.70 -4.65 26.66
N LEU A 583 23.91 -4.95 25.39
CA LEU A 583 22.97 -4.62 24.32
C LEU A 583 21.60 -5.30 24.51
N CYS A 584 21.57 -6.61 24.83
CA CYS A 584 20.34 -7.33 25.11
C CYS A 584 19.50 -6.71 26.23
N LYS A 585 20.14 -6.13 27.24
CA LYS A 585 19.45 -5.42 28.34
C LYS A 585 18.92 -4.05 27.97
N ARG A 586 19.35 -3.51 26.81
CA ARG A 586 19.05 -2.13 26.37
C ARG A 586 18.32 -2.04 25.04
N ILE A 587 17.65 -3.10 24.64
CA ILE A 587 16.88 -3.14 23.37
C ILE A 587 15.69 -2.17 23.34
N PHE A 588 15.36 -1.47 24.43
CA PHE A 588 14.46 -0.32 24.38
C PHE A 588 14.99 0.78 23.44
N LYS A 589 16.33 0.91 23.30
CA LYS A 589 16.95 1.78 22.30
C LYS A 589 16.91 1.10 20.93
N ASN A 590 16.36 1.78 19.92
CA ASN A 590 16.18 1.23 18.58
C ASN A 590 17.49 0.71 17.97
N GLU A 591 18.58 1.45 18.11
CA GLU A 591 19.91 1.05 17.64
C GLU A 591 20.32 -0.33 18.17
N PHE A 592 20.22 -0.52 19.48
CA PHE A 592 20.66 -1.78 20.11
C PHE A 592 19.75 -2.95 19.78
N ALA A 593 18.42 -2.73 19.70
CA ALA A 593 17.49 -3.75 19.26
C ALA A 593 17.85 -4.28 17.86
N ASN A 594 18.26 -3.40 16.99
CA ASN A 594 18.58 -3.72 15.61
C ASN A 594 19.92 -4.39 15.45
N ILE A 595 20.92 -3.94 16.18
CA ILE A 595 22.21 -4.63 16.25
C ILE A 595 21.99 -6.07 16.75
N ILE A 596 21.20 -6.27 17.83
CA ILE A 596 20.88 -7.61 18.34
C ILE A 596 20.13 -8.45 17.31
N MET A 597 19.18 -7.87 16.62
CA MET A 597 18.45 -8.55 15.54
C MET A 597 19.41 -9.02 14.43
N PHE A 598 20.34 -8.17 13.99
CA PHE A 598 21.34 -8.57 13.00
C PHE A 598 22.33 -9.61 13.56
N ILE A 599 22.74 -9.51 14.83
CA ILE A 599 23.58 -10.55 15.46
C ILE A 599 22.87 -11.90 15.47
N THR A 600 21.57 -11.94 15.80
CA THR A 600 20.80 -13.20 15.76
C THR A 600 20.68 -13.76 14.35
N HIS A 601 20.76 -12.91 13.32
CA HIS A 601 20.84 -13.37 11.93
C HIS A 601 22.21 -13.93 11.57
N LEU A 602 23.27 -13.23 11.94
CA LEU A 602 24.65 -13.54 11.54
C LEU A 602 25.27 -14.67 12.40
N SER A 603 24.75 -14.87 13.61
CA SER A 603 25.24 -15.88 14.55
C SER A 603 24.09 -16.61 15.22
N LYS A 604 24.05 -17.95 15.06
CA LYS A 604 23.08 -18.84 15.72
C LYS A 604 23.48 -19.16 17.17
N SER A 605 24.11 -18.21 17.88
CA SER A 605 24.63 -18.44 19.24
C SER A 605 23.51 -18.64 20.26
N PRO A 606 23.42 -19.83 20.93
CA PRO A 606 22.45 -20.05 21.99
C PRO A 606 22.57 -19.05 23.14
N MET A 607 23.76 -18.47 23.35
CA MET A 607 24.02 -17.50 24.40
C MET A 607 23.11 -16.25 24.24
N ILE A 608 22.90 -15.79 23.02
CA ILE A 608 22.10 -14.59 22.75
C ILE A 608 20.62 -14.88 23.04
N ILE A 609 20.14 -16.04 22.58
CA ILE A 609 18.77 -16.50 22.82
C ILE A 609 18.50 -16.62 24.32
N ASN A 610 19.39 -17.28 25.06
CA ASN A 610 19.27 -17.45 26.49
C ASN A 610 19.30 -16.10 27.23
N GLU A 611 20.15 -15.16 26.82
CA GLU A 611 20.20 -13.83 27.41
C GLU A 611 18.89 -13.04 27.17
N LEU A 612 18.32 -13.13 25.97
CA LEU A 612 17.03 -12.51 25.69
C LEU A 612 15.88 -13.12 26.47
N VAL A 613 15.84 -14.45 26.62
CA VAL A 613 14.84 -15.16 27.45
C VAL A 613 14.99 -14.76 28.92
N ASN A 614 16.23 -14.75 29.45
CA ASN A 614 16.49 -14.36 30.83
C ASN A 614 16.06 -12.89 31.08
N ASN A 615 16.42 -11.98 30.19
CA ASN A 615 16.00 -10.58 30.30
C ASN A 615 14.48 -10.45 30.23
N ALA A 616 13.81 -11.18 29.34
CA ALA A 616 12.36 -11.19 29.25
C ALA A 616 11.71 -11.73 30.56
N ASN A 617 12.33 -12.71 31.22
CA ASN A 617 11.87 -13.23 32.49
C ASN A 617 12.09 -12.27 33.65
N ASP A 618 13.07 -11.37 33.56
CA ASP A 618 13.35 -10.36 34.60
C ASP A 618 12.45 -9.12 34.50
N ILE A 619 11.94 -8.79 33.29
CA ILE A 619 11.06 -7.64 33.11
C ILE A 619 9.73 -7.91 33.78
N PHE A 620 9.29 -7.01 34.69
CA PHE A 620 8.03 -7.14 35.45
C PHE A 620 7.92 -8.47 36.21
N LYS A 621 9.02 -9.03 36.67
CA LYS A 621 9.03 -10.33 37.40
C LYS A 621 8.28 -10.31 38.72
N GLU A 622 8.04 -9.11 39.27
CA GLU A 622 7.24 -8.87 40.45
C GLU A 622 5.74 -9.09 40.23
N TYR A 623 5.31 -9.27 38.98
CA TYR A 623 3.92 -9.53 38.59
C TYR A 623 3.78 -10.94 38.02
N GLU A 624 2.72 -11.64 38.42
CA GLU A 624 2.33 -12.89 37.75
C GLU A 624 1.70 -12.62 36.37
N PRO A 625 1.84 -13.54 35.40
CA PRO A 625 1.13 -13.44 34.12
C PRO A 625 -0.39 -13.35 34.35
N ASN A 626 -1.03 -12.35 33.76
CA ASN A 626 -2.46 -12.10 33.93
C ASN A 626 -3.29 -13.23 33.32
N LYS A 627 -4.15 -13.83 34.10
CA LYS A 627 -5.03 -14.93 33.65
C LYS A 627 -6.32 -14.45 33.01
N LEU A 628 -6.67 -13.17 33.23
CA LEU A 628 -7.98 -12.58 32.88
C LEU A 628 -9.13 -13.35 33.56
N GLU A 629 -8.99 -13.66 34.81
CA GLU A 629 -9.98 -14.33 35.66
C GLU A 629 -10.32 -13.45 36.86
N ASP A 630 -9.95 -13.83 38.05
CA ASP A 630 -10.26 -13.09 39.29
C ASP A 630 -9.58 -11.71 39.32
N GLU A 631 -8.43 -11.55 38.67
CA GLU A 631 -7.66 -10.29 38.63
C GLU A 631 -8.44 -9.12 37.99
N ILE A 632 -9.47 -9.43 37.22
CA ILE A 632 -10.29 -8.43 36.52
C ILE A 632 -11.73 -8.40 37.04
N GLU A 633 -12.03 -8.99 38.20
CA GLU A 633 -13.38 -9.04 38.74
C GLU A 633 -13.95 -7.64 38.99
N ASP A 634 -13.16 -6.72 39.53
CA ASP A 634 -13.58 -5.32 39.72
C ASP A 634 -13.95 -4.64 38.41
N ILE A 635 -13.21 -4.93 37.31
CA ILE A 635 -13.48 -4.38 35.97
C ILE A 635 -14.76 -5.02 35.42
N ASN A 636 -14.93 -6.33 35.54
CA ASN A 636 -16.14 -7.05 35.13
C ASN A 636 -17.39 -6.53 35.84
N ASN A 637 -17.28 -6.18 37.12
CA ASN A 637 -18.39 -5.62 37.92
C ASN A 637 -18.79 -4.20 37.45
N LEU A 638 -17.84 -3.44 36.90
CA LEU A 638 -18.13 -2.12 36.31
C LEU A 638 -18.82 -2.20 34.95
N ILE A 639 -18.67 -3.30 34.23
CA ILE A 639 -19.30 -3.49 32.90
C ILE A 639 -20.79 -3.83 33.13
N LEU A 640 -21.67 -2.88 32.83
CA LEU A 640 -23.11 -3.07 33.03
C LEU A 640 -23.68 -4.18 32.15
N ASP A 641 -23.51 -4.05 30.84
CA ASP A 641 -23.85 -5.08 29.83
C ASP A 641 -23.07 -4.85 28.55
N ILE A 642 -22.86 -5.92 27.77
CA ILE A 642 -22.27 -5.85 26.45
C ILE A 642 -23.40 -5.70 25.45
N PRO A 643 -23.54 -4.55 24.75
CA PRO A 643 -24.60 -4.37 23.79
C PRO A 643 -24.45 -5.36 22.61
N ASN A 644 -25.60 -5.79 22.08
CA ASN A 644 -25.62 -6.57 20.87
C ASN A 644 -25.13 -5.72 19.68
N LYS A 645 -24.15 -6.22 18.93
CA LYS A 645 -23.64 -5.54 17.75
C LYS A 645 -24.35 -6.10 16.50
N VAL A 646 -25.19 -5.27 15.91
CA VAL A 646 -25.88 -5.60 14.66
C VAL A 646 -25.00 -5.16 13.49
N ILE A 647 -24.73 -6.06 12.57
CA ILE A 647 -23.93 -5.82 11.37
C ILE A 647 -24.82 -6.06 10.17
N SER A 648 -25.14 -4.99 9.45
CA SER A 648 -26.06 -5.03 8.31
C SER A 648 -25.40 -5.44 7.00
N ASP A 649 -24.16 -5.06 6.79
CA ASP A 649 -23.37 -5.44 5.59
C ASP A 649 -21.89 -5.20 5.86
N ILE A 650 -21.04 -6.15 5.49
CA ILE A 650 -19.58 -6.00 5.61
C ILE A 650 -19.01 -5.95 4.20
N ASP A 651 -18.66 -4.76 3.79
CA ASP A 651 -17.76 -4.57 2.64
C ASP A 651 -16.33 -4.71 3.15
N VAL A 652 -15.77 -5.91 3.00
CA VAL A 652 -14.45 -6.26 3.52
C VAL A 652 -13.37 -5.36 2.90
N ASP A 653 -13.46 -5.04 1.62
CA ASP A 653 -12.45 -4.21 0.95
C ASP A 653 -12.47 -2.78 1.49
N LYS A 654 -13.66 -2.20 1.65
CA LYS A 654 -13.82 -0.87 2.24
C LYS A 654 -13.34 -0.81 3.69
N GLU A 655 -13.62 -1.84 4.48
CA GLU A 655 -13.20 -1.88 5.89
C GLU A 655 -11.69 -2.03 6.01
N ARG A 656 -11.07 -2.87 5.19
CA ARG A 656 -9.61 -2.99 5.08
C ARG A 656 -8.97 -1.65 4.71
N ASP A 657 -9.50 -0.97 3.71
CA ASP A 657 -9.01 0.35 3.30
C ASP A 657 -9.09 1.38 4.44
N ASN A 658 -10.18 1.37 5.21
CA ASN A 658 -10.33 2.26 6.37
C ASN A 658 -9.30 1.94 7.46
N GLN A 659 -9.08 0.65 7.75
CA GLN A 659 -8.08 0.22 8.73
C GLN A 659 -6.66 0.61 8.30
N LEU A 660 -6.31 0.42 7.03
CA LEU A 660 -5.01 0.78 6.48
C LEU A 660 -4.75 2.29 6.49
N LYS A 661 -5.76 3.11 6.21
CA LYS A 661 -5.66 4.57 6.33
C LYS A 661 -5.42 5.00 7.78
N LEU A 662 -6.16 4.41 8.72
CA LEU A 662 -5.96 4.67 10.14
C LEU A 662 -4.55 4.25 10.60
N GLU A 663 -4.06 3.10 10.14
CA GLU A 663 -2.71 2.64 10.42
C GLU A 663 -1.66 3.61 9.87
N THR A 664 -1.85 4.12 8.65
CA THR A 664 -0.99 5.14 8.04
C THR A 664 -0.92 6.39 8.93
N GLU A 665 -2.07 6.91 9.38
CA GLU A 665 -2.11 8.08 10.27
C GLU A 665 -1.41 7.83 11.62
N LEU A 666 -1.53 6.63 12.17
CA LEU A 666 -0.86 6.26 13.42
C LEU A 666 0.66 6.13 13.24
N GLU A 667 1.12 5.53 12.14
CA GLU A 667 2.54 5.42 11.81
C GLU A 667 3.19 6.80 11.67
N GLU A 668 2.49 7.74 11.05
CA GLU A 668 2.95 9.12 10.85
C GLU A 668 3.05 9.89 12.17
N LYS A 669 2.00 9.85 13.00
CA LYS A 669 2.03 10.47 14.34
C LYS A 669 3.15 9.90 15.22
N GLN A 670 3.42 8.61 15.07
CA GLN A 670 4.50 7.97 15.81
C GLN A 670 5.88 8.44 15.31
N LYS A 671 6.07 8.67 14.01
CA LYS A 671 7.30 9.25 13.46
C LYS A 671 7.54 10.65 14.00
N GLU A 672 6.53 11.52 14.01
CA GLU A 672 6.60 12.87 14.58
C GLU A 672 6.98 12.82 16.08
N PHE A 673 6.33 11.94 16.84
CA PHE A 673 6.63 11.76 18.27
C PHE A 673 8.06 11.26 18.52
N ASP A 674 8.55 10.33 17.69
CA ASP A 674 9.93 9.79 17.80
C ASP A 674 11.00 10.84 17.40
N GLU A 675 10.70 11.77 16.50
CA GLU A 675 11.58 12.88 16.13
C GLU A 675 11.64 13.95 17.22
N ASP A 676 10.54 14.27 17.89
CA ASP A 676 10.48 15.24 18.99
C ASP A 676 11.07 14.71 20.29
N ASN A 677 11.03 13.40 20.53
CA ASN A 677 11.52 12.74 21.75
C ASN A 677 12.92 12.16 21.61
N THR A 678 13.90 13.01 21.38
CA THR A 678 15.34 12.65 21.35
C THR A 678 15.93 12.33 22.73
N ASN A 679 15.17 12.37 23.82
CA ASN A 679 15.65 12.16 25.19
C ASN A 679 16.31 10.79 25.44
N TYR A 680 16.01 9.76 24.63
CA TYR A 680 16.66 8.45 24.73
C TYR A 680 17.93 8.29 23.89
N THR A 681 18.31 9.32 23.08
CA THR A 681 19.53 9.29 22.26
C THR A 681 20.83 9.37 23.07
N TYR A 682 20.76 9.85 24.29
CA TYR A 682 21.94 10.08 25.16
C TYR A 682 22.27 8.89 26.07
N PHE A 683 21.48 7.77 26.03
CA PHE A 683 21.77 6.61 26.88
C PHE A 683 22.94 5.82 26.31
N SER A 684 24.07 5.76 27.04
CA SER A 684 25.26 5.01 26.63
C SER A 684 25.20 3.54 27.08
N LEU A 685 26.13 2.70 26.55
CA LEU A 685 26.26 1.30 26.98
C LEU A 685 26.63 1.15 28.47
N ASP A 686 27.17 2.18 29.07
CA ASP A 686 27.66 2.15 30.45
C ASP A 686 26.67 2.74 31.46
N ASP A 687 25.56 3.32 31.00
CA ASP A 687 24.53 3.86 31.89
C ASP A 687 23.81 2.76 32.67
N ASP A 688 23.34 3.10 33.88
CA ASP A 688 22.66 2.15 34.75
C ASP A 688 21.23 1.85 34.26
N VAL A 689 20.97 0.60 33.91
CA VAL A 689 19.65 0.11 33.45
C VAL A 689 18.61 0.04 34.57
N THR A 690 19.05 0.07 35.83
CA THR A 690 18.11 0.02 36.97
C THR A 690 17.31 1.31 37.13
N SER A 691 17.75 2.40 36.49
CA SER A 691 17.15 3.73 36.54
C SER A 691 16.29 4.09 35.32
N ILE A 692 15.99 3.13 34.42
CA ILE A 692 15.15 3.42 33.27
C ILE A 692 13.72 3.75 33.71
N ASP A 693 13.14 4.75 33.05
CA ASP A 693 11.76 5.15 33.34
C ASP A 693 10.75 4.07 32.91
N LEU A 694 9.52 4.23 33.36
CA LEU A 694 8.45 3.29 33.09
C LEU A 694 8.20 3.09 31.59
N LEU A 695 8.26 4.15 30.81
CA LEU A 695 8.02 4.11 29.35
C LEU A 695 9.13 3.30 28.65
N ALA A 696 10.38 3.48 29.04
CA ALA A 696 11.49 2.68 28.53
C ALA A 696 11.35 1.21 28.92
N LYS A 697 10.89 0.91 30.17
CA LYS A 697 10.63 -0.46 30.63
C LYS A 697 9.49 -1.13 29.83
N MET A 698 8.43 -0.40 29.51
CA MET A 698 7.36 -0.89 28.64
C MET A 698 7.86 -1.14 27.20
N ASN A 699 8.62 -0.20 26.62
CA ASN A 699 9.25 -0.37 25.30
C ASN A 699 10.20 -1.59 25.28
N LEU A 700 10.95 -1.80 26.35
CA LEU A 700 11.82 -2.96 26.50
C LEU A 700 11.00 -4.26 26.47
N ALA A 701 9.87 -4.31 27.19
CA ALA A 701 8.98 -5.46 27.20
C ALA A 701 8.40 -5.76 25.79
N LEU A 702 7.84 -4.76 25.14
CA LEU A 702 7.23 -4.92 23.80
C LEU A 702 8.25 -5.37 22.74
N LYS A 703 9.46 -4.79 22.73
CA LYS A 703 10.53 -5.19 21.82
C LYS A 703 11.08 -6.59 22.13
N SER A 704 11.12 -6.97 23.40
CA SER A 704 11.51 -8.33 23.80
C SER A 704 10.51 -9.37 23.28
N ILE A 705 9.20 -9.10 23.36
CA ILE A 705 8.15 -9.96 22.80
C ILE A 705 8.37 -10.14 21.29
N ASP A 706 8.59 -9.04 20.56
CA ASP A 706 8.81 -9.09 19.12
C ASP A 706 10.06 -9.87 18.72
N LEU A 707 11.19 -9.65 19.41
CA LEU A 707 12.42 -10.36 19.14
C LEU A 707 12.30 -11.85 19.44
N LEU A 708 11.71 -12.22 20.57
CA LEU A 708 11.48 -13.63 20.92
C LEU A 708 10.57 -14.32 19.91
N GLY A 709 9.51 -13.64 19.47
CA GLY A 709 8.61 -14.14 18.43
C GLY A 709 9.33 -14.36 17.11
N GLN A 710 10.11 -13.38 16.66
CA GLN A 710 10.91 -13.49 15.44
C GLN A 710 11.92 -14.65 15.51
N ILE A 711 12.59 -14.84 16.65
CA ILE A 711 13.50 -15.97 16.86
C ILE A 711 12.74 -17.30 16.79
N GLY A 712 11.59 -17.40 17.46
CA GLY A 712 10.78 -18.61 17.47
C GLY A 712 10.28 -18.99 16.08
N ILE A 713 9.78 -18.02 15.30
CA ILE A 713 9.33 -18.20 13.92
C ILE A 713 10.52 -18.56 13.02
N LYS A 714 11.60 -17.80 13.09
CA LYS A 714 12.76 -17.97 12.22
C LYS A 714 13.42 -19.33 12.34
N TYR A 715 13.64 -19.78 13.59
CA TYR A 715 14.39 -21.00 13.88
C TYR A 715 13.49 -22.21 14.21
N TRP A 716 12.19 -22.14 13.84
CA TRP A 716 11.23 -23.20 14.18
C TRP A 716 11.70 -24.61 13.78
N GLY A 717 12.39 -24.75 12.64
CA GLY A 717 12.90 -26.02 12.15
C GLY A 717 14.23 -26.45 12.76
N GLU A 718 14.96 -25.54 13.42
CA GLU A 718 16.31 -25.79 13.96
C GLU A 718 16.33 -25.89 15.48
N LEU A 719 15.40 -25.23 16.18
CA LEU A 719 15.31 -25.26 17.64
C LEU A 719 14.73 -26.59 18.14
N GLU A 720 15.31 -27.10 19.21
CA GLU A 720 14.72 -28.21 19.97
C GLU A 720 13.36 -27.82 20.55
N ALA A 721 12.49 -28.80 20.78
CA ALA A 721 11.13 -28.60 21.26
C ALA A 721 11.07 -27.81 22.58
N ASN A 722 12.03 -28.06 23.48
CA ASN A 722 12.11 -27.38 24.80
C ASN A 722 12.50 -25.90 24.60
N ASN A 723 13.45 -25.60 23.73
CA ASN A 723 13.89 -24.23 23.45
C ASN A 723 12.76 -23.43 22.80
N LYS A 724 12.00 -24.04 21.87
CA LYS A 724 10.80 -23.38 21.28
C LYS A 724 9.78 -23.07 22.39
N LEU A 725 9.51 -24.04 23.24
CA LEU A 725 8.57 -23.86 24.34
C LEU A 725 9.01 -22.72 25.26
N GLU A 726 10.31 -22.66 25.61
CA GLU A 726 10.88 -21.64 26.47
C GLU A 726 10.77 -20.25 25.87
N ILE A 727 11.15 -20.08 24.59
CA ILE A 727 11.09 -18.79 23.86
C ILE A 727 9.65 -18.28 23.76
N VAL A 728 8.74 -19.14 23.31
CA VAL A 728 7.34 -18.75 23.12
C VAL A 728 6.65 -18.49 24.46
N SER A 729 6.92 -19.33 25.49
CA SER A 729 6.41 -19.11 26.84
C SER A 729 6.92 -17.81 27.45
N ALA A 730 8.19 -17.45 27.21
CA ALA A 730 8.76 -16.19 27.69
C ALA A 730 8.02 -14.98 27.04
N ALA A 731 7.71 -15.05 25.76
CA ALA A 731 6.94 -14.00 25.07
C ALA A 731 5.51 -13.86 25.63
N TYR A 732 4.80 -14.99 25.84
CA TYR A 732 3.46 -15.00 26.45
C TYR A 732 3.51 -14.42 27.87
N ASN A 733 4.38 -14.94 28.72
CA ASN A 733 4.47 -14.54 30.10
C ASN A 733 4.88 -13.08 30.27
N LEU A 734 5.83 -12.60 29.46
CA LEU A 734 6.22 -11.19 29.47
C LEU A 734 5.06 -10.26 29.10
N GLY A 735 4.34 -10.58 28.01
CA GLY A 735 3.17 -9.80 27.62
C GLY A 735 2.09 -9.79 28.69
N LEU A 736 1.79 -10.95 29.26
CA LEU A 736 0.77 -11.07 30.30
C LEU A 736 1.20 -10.42 31.64
N ARG A 737 2.49 -10.43 32.01
CA ARG A 737 3.00 -9.64 33.14
C ARG A 737 2.94 -8.15 32.89
N THR A 738 3.23 -7.73 31.67
CA THR A 738 3.07 -6.33 31.25
C THR A 738 1.61 -5.90 31.36
N LEU A 739 0.67 -6.79 31.00
CA LEU A 739 -0.76 -6.53 31.20
C LEU A 739 -1.12 -6.42 32.70
N SER A 740 -0.64 -7.36 33.55
CA SER A 740 -0.85 -7.31 35.00
C SER A 740 -0.38 -5.98 35.59
N PHE A 741 0.84 -5.56 35.25
CA PHE A 741 1.39 -4.29 35.67
C PHE A 741 0.47 -3.12 35.26
N ASN A 742 0.08 -3.04 33.99
CA ASN A 742 -0.73 -1.93 33.48
C ASN A 742 -2.12 -1.87 34.09
N LEU A 743 -2.79 -3.02 34.24
CA LEU A 743 -4.12 -3.06 34.87
C LEU A 743 -4.05 -2.69 36.35
N ARG A 744 -3.05 -3.16 37.07
CA ARG A 744 -2.83 -2.82 38.48
C ARG A 744 -2.49 -1.34 38.63
N PHE A 745 -1.61 -0.80 37.82
CA PHE A 745 -1.28 0.63 37.78
C PHE A 745 -2.53 1.49 37.55
N LEU A 746 -3.39 1.10 36.62
CA LEU A 746 -4.64 1.77 36.31
C LEU A 746 -5.60 1.73 37.49
N LEU A 747 -5.71 0.60 38.18
CA LEU A 747 -6.61 0.44 39.33
C LEU A 747 -6.11 1.17 40.59
N GLU A 748 -4.81 1.11 40.87
CA GLU A 748 -4.19 1.79 42.01
C GLU A 748 -4.23 3.31 41.90
N ASN A 749 -4.12 3.86 40.68
CA ASN A 749 -4.14 5.29 40.40
C ASN A 749 -5.51 5.79 39.88
N LYS A 750 -6.55 4.96 40.05
CA LYS A 750 -7.89 5.19 39.49
C LYS A 750 -8.43 6.57 39.83
N ASP A 751 -8.35 6.99 41.08
CA ASP A 751 -8.93 8.23 41.56
C ASP A 751 -8.20 9.48 40.99
N GLU A 752 -6.87 9.43 40.90
CA GLU A 752 -6.06 10.50 40.27
C GLU A 752 -6.37 10.61 38.78
N ILE A 753 -6.44 9.47 38.07
CA ILE A 753 -6.78 9.41 36.65
C ILE A 753 -8.17 9.98 36.42
N ILE A 754 -9.17 9.61 37.26
CA ILE A 754 -10.53 10.12 37.18
C ILE A 754 -10.56 11.63 37.37
N GLU A 755 -9.88 12.17 38.38
CA GLU A 755 -9.81 13.60 38.64
C GLU A 755 -9.16 14.36 37.48
N HIS A 756 -8.06 13.81 36.90
CA HIS A 756 -7.40 14.43 35.74
C HIS A 756 -8.32 14.46 34.52
N ILE A 757 -9.01 13.35 34.23
CA ILE A 757 -9.95 13.26 33.12
C ILE A 757 -11.12 14.20 33.30
N LYS A 758 -11.70 14.28 34.53
CA LYS A 758 -12.76 15.24 34.84
C LYS A 758 -12.31 16.66 34.51
N LYS A 759 -11.06 17.02 34.91
CA LYS A 759 -10.51 18.35 34.62
C LYS A 759 -10.37 18.58 33.09
N LEU A 760 -9.86 17.61 32.34
CA LEU A 760 -9.74 17.71 30.88
C LEU A 760 -11.12 17.85 30.21
N ILE A 761 -12.13 17.11 30.66
CA ILE A 761 -13.50 17.20 30.14
C ILE A 761 -14.05 18.61 30.40
N ILE A 762 -13.89 19.11 31.60
CA ILE A 762 -14.36 20.46 32.01
C ILE A 762 -13.64 21.53 31.16
N ASP A 763 -12.31 21.46 31.05
CA ASP A 763 -11.49 22.42 30.29
C ASP A 763 -11.87 22.44 28.80
N LYS A 764 -12.16 21.28 28.22
CA LYS A 764 -12.62 21.16 26.82
C LYS A 764 -13.98 21.81 26.62
N TYR A 765 -14.96 21.53 27.51
CA TYR A 765 -16.28 22.13 27.41
C TYR A 765 -16.27 23.66 27.64
N ILE A 766 -15.41 24.15 28.53
CA ILE A 766 -15.18 25.59 28.72
C ILE A 766 -14.62 26.24 27.46
N LYS A 767 -13.68 25.57 26.78
CA LYS A 767 -13.08 26.08 25.52
C LYS A 767 -14.07 26.11 24.37
N ASP A 768 -14.92 25.08 24.25
CA ASP A 768 -15.86 24.94 23.15
C ASP A 768 -17.12 25.81 23.30
N LYS A 769 -17.18 26.70 24.35
CA LYS A 769 -18.28 27.65 24.63
C LYS A 769 -19.70 27.03 24.53
N CYS A 770 -19.89 25.78 24.91
CA CYS A 770 -21.20 25.17 25.00
C CYS A 770 -21.93 25.76 26.21
N ALA A 771 -22.73 26.81 25.99
CA ALA A 771 -23.46 27.58 27.02
C ALA A 771 -24.53 26.77 27.83
N GLU A 772 -24.80 25.53 27.44
CA GLU A 772 -25.83 24.67 28.07
C GLU A 772 -25.22 23.57 28.97
N TRP A 773 -23.88 23.48 29.10
CA TRP A 773 -23.28 22.40 29.87
C TRP A 773 -22.69 22.88 31.18
N ASP A 774 -23.36 22.52 32.29
CA ASP A 774 -22.90 22.77 33.67
C ASP A 774 -22.30 21.48 34.24
N PRO A 775 -20.96 21.45 34.59
CA PRO A 775 -20.33 20.29 35.23
C PRO A 775 -20.99 19.83 36.53
N VAL A 776 -21.62 20.77 37.26
CA VAL A 776 -22.29 20.44 38.54
C VAL A 776 -23.63 19.75 38.30
N LEU A 777 -24.38 20.19 37.30
CA LEU A 777 -25.65 19.58 36.88
C LEU A 777 -25.48 18.26 36.14
N ASN A 778 -24.29 17.99 35.59
CA ASN A 778 -23.98 16.79 34.81
C ASN A 778 -23.03 15.82 35.55
N LYS A 779 -22.97 15.87 36.88
CA LYS A 779 -22.12 15.00 37.71
C LYS A 779 -22.24 13.52 37.35
N ASP A 780 -23.46 13.03 37.16
CA ASP A 780 -23.69 11.62 36.82
C ASP A 780 -23.15 11.26 35.43
N LYS A 781 -23.27 12.16 34.44
CA LYS A 781 -22.70 11.95 33.11
C LYS A 781 -21.17 11.93 33.12
N VAL A 782 -20.56 12.80 33.93
CA VAL A 782 -19.09 12.81 34.12
C VAL A 782 -18.62 11.54 34.81
N ALA A 783 -19.34 11.10 35.86
CA ALA A 783 -19.00 9.84 36.54
C ALA A 783 -19.14 8.62 35.64
N ILE A 784 -20.18 8.53 34.83
CA ILE A 784 -20.39 7.48 33.84
C ILE A 784 -19.26 7.53 32.78
N SER A 785 -18.91 8.71 32.26
CA SER A 785 -17.87 8.88 31.27
C SER A 785 -16.48 8.46 31.79
N THR A 786 -16.17 8.76 33.03
CA THR A 786 -14.91 8.38 33.68
C THR A 786 -14.82 6.90 33.98
N SER A 787 -15.93 6.27 34.44
CA SER A 787 -15.98 4.82 34.62
C SER A 787 -15.85 4.09 33.30
N ASN A 788 -16.50 4.56 32.24
CA ASN A 788 -16.37 4.03 30.89
C ASN A 788 -14.92 4.17 30.36
N PHE A 789 -14.21 5.24 30.73
CA PHE A 789 -12.82 5.40 30.35
C PHE A 789 -11.94 4.28 30.93
N ILE A 790 -12.05 3.98 32.20
CA ILE A 790 -11.29 2.91 32.86
C ILE A 790 -11.58 1.55 32.23
N ILE A 791 -12.87 1.25 32.03
CA ILE A 791 -13.31 0.01 31.37
C ILE A 791 -12.73 -0.09 29.96
N ASN A 792 -12.87 0.96 29.15
CA ASN A 792 -12.39 0.96 27.78
C ASN A 792 -10.86 0.89 27.71
N TRP A 793 -10.17 1.59 28.62
CA TRP A 793 -8.70 1.54 28.65
C TRP A 793 -8.18 0.17 29.06
N SER A 794 -8.77 -0.45 30.09
CA SER A 794 -8.46 -1.83 30.49
C SER A 794 -8.71 -2.83 29.36
N TYR A 795 -9.82 -2.66 28.64
CA TYR A 795 -10.15 -3.46 27.47
C TYR A 795 -9.13 -3.27 26.33
N LEU A 796 -8.81 -2.01 25.99
CA LEU A 796 -7.83 -1.70 24.93
C LEU A 796 -6.44 -2.23 25.24
N LEU A 797 -5.99 -2.10 26.48
CA LEU A 797 -4.71 -2.67 26.91
C LEU A 797 -4.70 -4.19 26.79
N SER A 798 -5.78 -4.86 27.21
CA SER A 798 -5.88 -6.31 27.15
C SER A 798 -5.87 -6.83 25.71
N ILE A 799 -6.68 -6.25 24.83
CA ILE A 799 -6.72 -6.67 23.43
C ILE A 799 -5.41 -6.33 22.70
N ALA A 800 -4.79 -5.18 22.99
CA ALA A 800 -3.52 -4.78 22.39
C ALA A 800 -2.38 -5.75 22.76
N ILE A 801 -2.30 -6.16 24.03
CA ILE A 801 -1.29 -7.14 24.47
C ILE A 801 -1.56 -8.53 23.89
N ILE A 802 -2.82 -9.00 23.89
CA ILE A 802 -3.20 -10.28 23.27
C ILE A 802 -2.81 -10.30 21.80
N GLN A 803 -3.18 -9.24 21.05
CA GLN A 803 -2.82 -9.13 19.64
C GLN A 803 -1.31 -9.00 19.43
N ARG A 804 -0.61 -8.24 20.29
CA ARG A 804 0.86 -8.11 20.19
C ARG A 804 1.56 -9.45 20.32
N ILE A 805 1.17 -10.26 21.31
CA ILE A 805 1.71 -11.61 21.49
C ILE A 805 1.36 -12.46 20.27
N SER A 806 0.08 -12.49 19.86
CA SER A 806 -0.38 -13.32 18.75
C SER A 806 0.30 -12.98 17.41
N PHE A 807 0.52 -11.70 17.14
CA PHE A 807 1.25 -11.26 15.92
C PHE A 807 2.75 -11.55 15.99
N SER A 808 3.34 -11.48 17.20
CA SER A 808 4.79 -11.72 17.34
C SER A 808 5.16 -13.19 17.18
N VAL A 809 4.34 -14.12 17.69
CA VAL A 809 4.66 -15.55 17.69
C VAL A 809 3.81 -16.39 16.72
N GLY A 810 2.77 -15.81 16.12
CA GLY A 810 1.75 -16.53 15.37
C GLY A 810 2.23 -17.08 14.04
N ASP A 811 2.73 -18.33 14.07
CA ASP A 811 3.12 -19.09 12.89
C ASP A 811 2.55 -20.52 12.97
N GLU A 812 2.04 -21.06 11.86
CA GLU A 812 1.44 -22.42 11.79
C GLU A 812 2.41 -23.49 12.26
N ASN A 813 3.70 -23.30 12.02
CA ASN A 813 4.73 -24.28 12.42
C ASN A 813 4.94 -24.35 13.95
N LEU A 814 4.52 -23.33 14.68
CA LEU A 814 4.61 -23.28 16.15
C LEU A 814 3.32 -23.79 16.84
N LYS A 815 2.30 -24.20 16.10
CA LYS A 815 1.01 -24.68 16.64
C LYS A 815 1.16 -25.79 17.70
N PRO A 816 2.04 -26.80 17.56
CA PRO A 816 2.28 -27.79 18.61
C PRO A 816 2.82 -27.15 19.90
N THR A 817 3.59 -26.07 19.82
CA THR A 817 4.12 -25.32 20.97
C THR A 817 3.01 -24.56 21.67
N PHE A 818 2.12 -23.89 20.91
CA PHE A 818 0.96 -23.19 21.48
C PHE A 818 0.02 -24.12 22.24
N ASN A 819 -0.24 -25.31 21.71
CA ASN A 819 -1.07 -26.32 22.36
C ASN A 819 -0.48 -26.76 23.72
N LYS A 820 0.84 -27.02 23.79
CA LYS A 820 1.52 -27.37 25.05
C LYS A 820 1.45 -26.23 26.07
N ILE A 821 1.60 -24.96 25.63
CA ILE A 821 1.49 -23.80 26.52
C ILE A 821 0.07 -23.69 27.07
N LEU A 822 -0.94 -23.90 26.22
CA LEU A 822 -2.35 -23.84 26.63
C LEU A 822 -2.73 -24.98 27.55
N GLU A 823 -2.25 -26.21 27.31
CA GLU A 823 -2.45 -27.35 28.21
C GLU A 823 -1.85 -27.10 29.62
N ALA A 824 -0.68 -26.46 29.67
CA ALA A 824 -0.06 -26.07 30.93
C ALA A 824 -0.74 -24.86 31.60
N ASN A 825 -1.39 -23.99 30.83
CA ASN A 825 -1.99 -22.74 31.29
C ASN A 825 -3.40 -22.57 30.68
N PRO A 826 -4.44 -23.30 31.16
CA PRO A 826 -5.76 -23.28 30.57
C PRO A 826 -6.59 -22.03 30.95
N TYR A 827 -5.95 -20.88 31.15
CA TYR A 827 -6.56 -19.61 31.55
C TYR A 827 -7.11 -18.82 30.38
N ASN A 828 -8.04 -17.90 30.66
CA ASN A 828 -8.73 -17.12 29.62
C ASN A 828 -7.78 -16.31 28.75
N SER A 829 -6.71 -15.71 29.32
CA SER A 829 -5.73 -14.94 28.54
C SER A 829 -5.00 -15.81 27.49
N TYR A 830 -4.58 -17.02 27.85
CA TYR A 830 -3.91 -17.93 26.92
C TYR A 830 -4.86 -18.46 25.85
N LYS A 831 -6.12 -18.74 26.22
CA LYS A 831 -7.18 -19.12 25.28
C LYS A 831 -7.43 -18.02 24.25
N LEU A 832 -7.48 -16.75 24.70
CA LEU A 832 -7.69 -15.59 23.82
C LEU A 832 -6.48 -15.34 22.89
N ILE A 833 -5.25 -15.52 23.38
CA ILE A 833 -4.05 -15.41 22.53
C ILE A 833 -4.09 -16.47 21.44
N ASN A 834 -4.36 -17.74 21.77
CA ASN A 834 -4.43 -18.82 20.79
C ASN A 834 -5.58 -18.61 19.81
N THR A 835 -6.73 -18.14 20.26
CA THR A 835 -7.85 -17.79 19.39
C THR A 835 -7.45 -16.65 18.43
N SER A 836 -6.76 -15.63 18.92
CA SER A 836 -6.26 -14.52 18.10
C SER A 836 -5.28 -15.00 17.03
N ILE A 837 -4.38 -15.97 17.36
CA ILE A 837 -3.47 -16.59 16.37
C ILE A 837 -4.28 -17.32 15.28
N GLU A 838 -5.21 -18.17 15.66
CA GLU A 838 -6.02 -18.93 14.69
C GLU A 838 -6.92 -18.03 13.81
N LEU A 839 -7.40 -16.91 14.36
CA LEU A 839 -8.20 -15.92 13.61
C LEU A 839 -7.37 -15.03 12.66
N ASN A 840 -6.03 -15.14 12.67
CA ASN A 840 -5.20 -14.51 11.65
C ASN A 840 -5.18 -15.27 10.32
N TYR A 841 -5.77 -16.47 10.28
CA TYR A 841 -5.91 -17.29 9.07
C TYR A 841 -7.33 -17.21 8.51
N PRO A 842 -7.55 -17.47 7.20
CA PRO A 842 -8.85 -17.29 6.56
C PRO A 842 -10.01 -18.10 7.16
N ASN A 843 -9.71 -19.24 7.77
CA ASN A 843 -10.73 -20.14 8.33
C ASN A 843 -11.01 -19.83 9.80
N ILE A 844 -12.25 -19.56 10.14
CA ILE A 844 -12.65 -19.38 11.56
C ILE A 844 -12.59 -20.71 12.29
N PRO A 845 -11.91 -20.82 13.44
CA PRO A 845 -11.91 -22.02 14.29
C PRO A 845 -13.23 -22.11 15.08
N TYR A 846 -14.33 -22.41 14.39
CA TYR A 846 -15.69 -22.31 14.91
C TYR A 846 -15.90 -23.07 16.25
N ASP A 847 -15.43 -24.32 16.33
CA ASP A 847 -15.66 -25.15 17.52
C ASP A 847 -14.91 -24.57 18.74
N MET A 848 -13.70 -24.06 18.56
CA MET A 848 -12.93 -23.37 19.58
C MET A 848 -13.64 -22.11 20.06
N VAL A 849 -14.07 -21.25 19.13
CA VAL A 849 -14.78 -20.02 19.44
C VAL A 849 -16.09 -20.30 20.16
N LYS A 850 -16.83 -21.32 19.72
CA LYS A 850 -18.08 -21.77 20.35
C LYS A 850 -17.85 -22.22 21.79
N GLN A 851 -16.87 -23.07 22.02
CA GLN A 851 -16.50 -23.53 23.36
C GLN A 851 -16.16 -22.36 24.26
N TYR A 852 -15.26 -21.46 23.82
CA TYR A 852 -14.81 -20.33 24.63
C TYR A 852 -15.90 -19.26 24.82
N SER A 853 -16.84 -19.11 23.89
CA SER A 853 -18.01 -18.23 24.12
C SER A 853 -18.91 -18.68 25.27
N ILE A 854 -18.96 -19.99 25.53
CA ILE A 854 -19.71 -20.59 26.64
C ILE A 854 -18.89 -20.48 27.95
N GLU A 855 -17.62 -20.86 27.91
CA GLU A 855 -16.72 -20.85 29.08
C GLU A 855 -16.52 -19.42 29.63
N MET A 856 -16.42 -18.44 28.75
CA MET A 856 -16.21 -17.02 29.12
C MET A 856 -17.51 -16.22 29.30
N ALA A 857 -18.69 -16.85 29.25
CA ALA A 857 -19.98 -16.14 29.28
C ALA A 857 -20.18 -15.28 30.55
N SER A 858 -19.64 -15.71 31.69
CA SER A 858 -19.69 -14.96 32.96
C SER A 858 -18.63 -13.85 33.03
N ASN A 859 -17.54 -13.94 32.28
CA ASN A 859 -16.48 -12.96 32.22
C ASN A 859 -16.73 -11.97 31.07
N LYS A 860 -17.39 -10.86 31.38
CA LYS A 860 -17.86 -9.88 30.40
C LYS A 860 -16.71 -9.30 29.55
N MET A 861 -15.56 -9.06 30.17
CA MET A 861 -14.39 -8.49 29.46
C MET A 861 -13.79 -9.50 28.47
N CYS A 862 -13.55 -10.73 28.88
CA CYS A 862 -13.07 -11.78 28.00
C CYS A 862 -14.04 -12.10 26.87
N HIS A 863 -15.34 -12.13 27.19
CA HIS A 863 -16.39 -12.32 26.20
C HIS A 863 -16.42 -11.18 25.15
N LYS A 864 -16.22 -9.94 25.58
CA LYS A 864 -16.11 -8.78 24.68
C LYS A 864 -14.85 -8.89 23.79
N ILE A 865 -13.71 -9.26 24.37
CA ILE A 865 -12.46 -9.45 23.60
C ILE A 865 -12.64 -10.56 22.55
N LEU A 866 -13.19 -11.72 22.94
CA LEU A 866 -13.45 -12.83 22.02
C LEU A 866 -14.37 -12.40 20.87
N ARG A 867 -15.45 -11.69 21.19
CA ARG A 867 -16.36 -11.12 20.20
C ARG A 867 -15.63 -10.22 19.20
N ASP A 868 -14.82 -9.30 19.70
CA ASP A 868 -14.20 -8.28 18.87
C ASP A 868 -13.03 -8.86 18.04
N LEU A 869 -12.39 -9.93 18.50
CA LEU A 869 -11.45 -10.74 17.69
C LEU A 869 -12.16 -11.41 16.50
N VAL A 870 -13.35 -12.01 16.73
CA VAL A 870 -14.16 -12.60 15.66
C VAL A 870 -14.63 -11.53 14.68
N LEU A 871 -15.03 -10.36 15.15
CA LEU A 871 -15.42 -9.24 14.30
C LEU A 871 -14.24 -8.75 13.44
N SER A 872 -13.04 -8.63 14.05
CA SER A 872 -11.84 -8.25 13.33
C SER A 872 -11.52 -9.23 12.19
N HIS A 873 -11.69 -10.53 12.43
CA HIS A 873 -11.55 -11.53 11.37
C HIS A 873 -12.57 -11.33 10.23
N MET A 874 -13.85 -11.05 10.58
CA MET A 874 -14.90 -10.82 9.58
C MET A 874 -14.66 -9.56 8.72
N TYR A 875 -13.92 -8.58 9.23
CA TYR A 875 -13.52 -7.39 8.48
C TYR A 875 -12.29 -7.60 7.61
N ARG A 876 -11.54 -8.69 7.84
CA ARG A 876 -10.32 -9.01 7.09
C ARG A 876 -10.53 -10.02 5.97
N PHE A 877 -11.47 -10.95 6.14
CA PHE A 877 -11.69 -12.07 5.22
C PHE A 877 -13.16 -12.17 4.81
N ASP A 878 -13.38 -12.56 3.55
CA ASP A 878 -14.72 -12.89 3.06
C ASP A 878 -15.21 -14.16 3.74
N ILE A 879 -16.41 -14.10 4.28
CA ILE A 879 -17.05 -15.20 4.99
C ILE A 879 -18.30 -15.65 4.22
N ASP A 880 -18.43 -16.96 3.96
CA ASP A 880 -19.59 -17.53 3.31
C ASP A 880 -20.86 -17.43 4.19
N HIS A 881 -22.01 -17.59 3.54
CA HIS A 881 -23.32 -17.53 4.20
C HIS A 881 -23.45 -18.57 5.32
N THR A 882 -22.87 -19.77 5.14
CA THR A 882 -22.92 -20.85 6.13
C THR A 882 -22.16 -20.48 7.38
N THR A 883 -20.98 -19.92 7.23
CA THR A 883 -20.14 -19.44 8.33
C THR A 883 -20.79 -18.24 9.04
N ARG A 884 -21.38 -17.30 8.29
CA ARG A 884 -22.17 -16.19 8.89
C ARG A 884 -23.33 -16.70 9.76
N SER A 885 -24.08 -17.68 9.27
CA SER A 885 -25.19 -18.30 10.03
C SER A 885 -24.69 -19.03 11.28
N LYS A 886 -23.54 -19.68 11.22
CA LYS A 886 -22.88 -20.31 12.36
C LYS A 886 -22.44 -19.27 13.40
N ILE A 887 -21.86 -18.14 12.97
CA ILE A 887 -21.45 -17.05 13.87
C ILE A 887 -22.65 -16.45 14.59
N ASN A 888 -23.79 -16.26 13.92
CA ASN A 888 -25.03 -15.80 14.55
C ASN A 888 -25.55 -16.74 15.66
N SER A 889 -25.23 -18.04 15.54
CA SER A 889 -25.59 -19.03 16.56
C SER A 889 -24.64 -19.03 17.77
N LEU A 890 -23.52 -18.32 17.72
CA LEU A 890 -22.62 -18.16 18.83
C LEU A 890 -23.20 -17.20 19.85
N ASN A 891 -23.03 -17.47 21.13
CA ASN A 891 -23.46 -16.59 22.23
C ASN A 891 -22.51 -15.37 22.39
N LEU A 892 -22.17 -14.71 21.28
CA LEU A 892 -21.22 -13.57 21.25
C LEU A 892 -21.90 -12.20 21.18
N LYS A 893 -23.24 -12.15 21.24
CA LYS A 893 -23.98 -10.89 21.04
C LYS A 893 -23.62 -10.17 19.72
N ILE A 894 -23.44 -10.96 18.66
CA ILE A 894 -23.31 -10.50 17.28
C ILE A 894 -24.59 -10.91 16.56
N THR A 895 -25.19 -9.97 15.85
CA THR A 895 -26.29 -10.26 14.92
C THR A 895 -25.89 -9.77 13.54
N ILE A 896 -25.72 -10.69 12.62
CA ILE A 896 -25.47 -10.37 11.21
C ILE A 896 -26.84 -10.32 10.54
N ASP A 897 -27.24 -9.12 10.06
CA ASP A 897 -28.51 -8.93 9.39
C ASP A 897 -28.42 -9.50 7.96
N ASN A 898 -29.09 -10.63 7.76
CA ASN A 898 -29.15 -11.31 6.48
C ASN A 898 -30.34 -10.83 5.61
N GLN A 899 -31.07 -9.78 5.99
CA GLN A 899 -32.31 -9.38 5.30
C GLN A 899 -32.07 -9.02 3.82
N ARG A 900 -30.96 -8.41 3.45
CA ARG A 900 -30.62 -8.17 2.04
C ARG A 900 -30.37 -9.46 1.27
N TYR A 901 -29.67 -10.43 1.85
CA TYR A 901 -29.44 -11.73 1.21
C TYR A 901 -30.71 -12.55 1.03
N ILE A 902 -31.66 -12.44 1.96
CA ILE A 902 -32.98 -13.07 1.85
C ILE A 902 -33.81 -12.37 0.76
N GLN A 903 -33.71 -11.05 0.64
CA GLN A 903 -34.36 -10.30 -0.45
C GLN A 903 -33.70 -10.58 -1.80
N GLU A 904 -32.40 -10.69 -1.86
CA GLU A 904 -31.67 -11.10 -3.09
C GLU A 904 -31.95 -12.56 -3.44
N SER A 905 -31.95 -13.46 -2.47
CA SER A 905 -32.34 -14.86 -2.69
C SER A 905 -33.84 -15.06 -2.92
N SER A 906 -34.71 -14.19 -2.43
CA SER A 906 -36.16 -14.23 -2.70
C SER A 906 -36.53 -13.50 -3.99
N ASN A 907 -35.75 -12.51 -4.43
CA ASN A 907 -35.90 -11.91 -5.76
C ASN A 907 -35.35 -12.82 -6.88
N VAL A 908 -34.48 -13.78 -6.56
CA VAL A 908 -34.08 -14.87 -7.46
C VAL A 908 -35.14 -15.97 -7.53
N LYS A 909 -36.10 -16.01 -6.60
CA LYS A 909 -37.23 -16.96 -6.59
C LYS A 909 -38.54 -16.40 -7.16
N ARG A 910 -38.55 -15.20 -7.65
CA ARG A 910 -39.62 -14.62 -8.45
C ARG A 910 -39.03 -14.16 -9.80
#